data_e6a60ffb621f17c788e97aaa59a9ea0c
#
_entry.id   e6a60ffb621f17c788e97aaa59a9ea0c
#
_cell.length_a   1.000
_cell.length_b   1.000
_cell.length_c   1.000
_cell.angle_alpha   90.00
_cell.angle_beta   90.00
_cell.angle_gamma   90.00
#
_symmetry.space_group_name_H-M   'P 1'
#
loop_
_entity.id
_entity.type
_entity.pdbx_description
1 polymer ?
#
loop_
_entity_poly.entity_id
_entity_poly.type
_entity_poly.pdbx_seq_one_letter_code
_entity_poly.pdbx_strand_id
1 'polypeptide(L)'
;MNETIIKELTKELNIKDTQINAVLKLLSQGATIPFIARYRKEVTGNLNEDEIRTIEESYRYQENLLKKKEDTIRLIDEKGLLTDEIKTNILNATKLAEIEDIYRPFKEKKKTKATEAIKAGLEPLAKKIMSFPEKGNMKSLASGYNMDTDKAIEGAGYIIAEWISDNASTRKYIRNFITNTGFIVSSKKGKAEDEKKIYEMYYEFREKIKYAKHFHILAMNRGEEEKILSISLDYDFDNIILNQEHKFIKNERSFVCDTVKAAIKDALKRLILPSVEREIRSELTDTASSKAILTFQDNLEHLLLTPPIKNSNVLGFDPAFRTGCKLAVLSPSGALETIAVIYPHEPVNDKAGAAKKLLELIDKYKIDIIAIGNGTASRESEKFVSETIKGTKCKYIIVSEAGASIYSASPLAKEEFPDLTVEKRSAISIGRRLQDPLSELVKIDPKSIGVGEYQYDVNQKELASGLDFTVLKVVNEVGVNVNTASPSILKYISGLTKPTITKLMSAKPFKTREDIAKVKGISAKVYEQAIGFLRIKDGLNPLDNTGIHPESYLLTNNILQELNLNIKNINTDDFKETLKKADAKILADKLNADIYTVTDILQELQNPGLDIRENLDAPILKSDILTIDDLKIGMQLDGTIRNVTSFGAFVDIGFHDDGLVHISKMSKNFVSDPKIGRASCRERV
;
A
#
# COMPACT_ATOMS: atom_id res chain seq x y z
N MET A 1 -4.55 2.59 -28.43
CA MET A 1 -5.21 3.10 -27.20
C MET A 1 -6.69 3.31 -27.51
N ASN A 2 -7.56 2.96 -26.58
CA ASN A 2 -9.01 3.04 -26.79
C ASN A 2 -9.54 4.41 -26.31
N GLU A 3 -10.06 5.24 -27.24
CA GLU A 3 -10.53 6.58 -26.94
C GLU A 3 -11.71 6.61 -25.93
N THR A 4 -12.55 5.58 -25.94
CA THR A 4 -13.68 5.48 -25.01
C THR A 4 -13.16 5.31 -23.58
N ILE A 5 -12.17 4.42 -23.37
CA ILE A 5 -11.53 4.24 -22.06
C ILE A 5 -10.89 5.54 -21.58
N ILE A 6 -10.19 6.27 -22.46
CA ILE A 6 -9.53 7.52 -22.09
C ILE A 6 -10.55 8.57 -21.62
N LYS A 7 -11.70 8.69 -22.30
CA LYS A 7 -12.77 9.61 -21.88
C LYS A 7 -13.38 9.23 -20.52
N GLU A 8 -13.51 7.94 -20.23
CA GLU A 8 -13.95 7.46 -18.91
C GLU A 8 -12.93 7.80 -17.83
N LEU A 9 -11.64 7.52 -18.06
CA LEU A 9 -10.58 7.84 -17.13
C LEU A 9 -10.43 9.33 -16.86
N THR A 10 -10.63 10.18 -17.89
CA THR A 10 -10.62 11.64 -17.73
C THR A 10 -11.66 12.10 -16.70
N LYS A 11 -12.84 11.48 -16.71
CA LYS A 11 -13.92 11.81 -15.76
C LYS A 11 -13.67 11.23 -14.37
N GLU A 12 -13.13 10.00 -14.31
CA GLU A 12 -12.90 9.28 -13.08
C GLU A 12 -11.73 9.88 -12.27
N LEU A 13 -10.61 10.16 -12.94
CA LEU A 13 -9.38 10.63 -12.32
C LEU A 13 -9.25 12.15 -12.25
N ASN A 14 -10.14 12.89 -12.93
CA ASN A 14 -10.04 14.35 -13.10
C ASN A 14 -8.67 14.79 -13.69
N ILE A 15 -8.12 14.00 -14.59
CA ILE A 15 -6.86 14.24 -15.31
C ILE A 15 -7.22 14.48 -16.79
N LYS A 16 -6.53 15.40 -17.47
CA LYS A 16 -6.81 15.72 -18.87
C LYS A 16 -6.53 14.54 -19.79
N ASP A 17 -7.34 14.37 -20.82
CA ASP A 17 -7.19 13.33 -21.85
C ASP A 17 -5.82 13.37 -22.53
N THR A 18 -5.27 14.56 -22.77
CA THR A 18 -3.93 14.77 -23.32
C THR A 18 -2.83 14.21 -22.42
N GLN A 19 -2.96 14.39 -21.11
CA GLN A 19 -2.01 13.86 -20.13
C GLN A 19 -2.09 12.32 -20.04
N ILE A 20 -3.32 11.77 -19.97
CA ILE A 20 -3.53 10.31 -19.95
C ILE A 20 -2.93 9.68 -21.22
N ASN A 21 -3.22 10.24 -22.39
CA ASN A 21 -2.66 9.77 -23.67
C ASN A 21 -1.14 9.81 -23.69
N ALA A 22 -0.53 10.89 -23.19
CA ALA A 22 0.91 11.04 -23.11
C ALA A 22 1.55 9.96 -22.23
N VAL A 23 0.99 9.73 -21.02
CA VAL A 23 1.44 8.69 -20.10
C VAL A 23 1.34 7.31 -20.73
N LEU A 24 0.19 6.93 -21.26
CA LEU A 24 -0.02 5.63 -21.90
C LEU A 24 0.92 5.39 -23.10
N LYS A 25 1.18 6.45 -23.89
CA LYS A 25 2.13 6.40 -25.01
C LYS A 25 3.54 6.13 -24.52
N LEU A 26 4.02 6.85 -23.49
CA LEU A 26 5.34 6.67 -22.91
C LEU A 26 5.51 5.27 -22.30
N LEU A 27 4.50 4.79 -21.56
CA LEU A 27 4.48 3.43 -21.00
C LEU A 27 4.53 2.36 -22.11
N SER A 28 3.77 2.53 -23.21
CA SER A 28 3.79 1.61 -24.35
C SER A 28 5.12 1.56 -25.07
N GLN A 29 5.88 2.67 -25.04
CA GLN A 29 7.25 2.74 -25.53
C GLN A 29 8.25 2.11 -24.55
N GLY A 30 7.78 1.67 -23.36
CA GLY A 30 8.55 1.02 -22.31
C GLY A 30 9.35 1.99 -21.45
N ALA A 31 8.89 3.23 -21.33
CA ALA A 31 9.37 4.14 -20.31
C ALA A 31 8.83 3.67 -18.93
N THR A 32 9.62 3.86 -17.90
CA THR A 32 9.28 3.49 -16.52
C THR A 32 8.58 4.64 -15.81
N ILE A 33 7.75 4.33 -14.82
CA ILE A 33 7.00 5.34 -14.07
C ILE A 33 7.91 6.42 -13.47
N PRO A 34 9.00 6.11 -12.74
CA PRO A 34 9.89 7.14 -12.19
C PRO A 34 10.54 8.02 -13.25
N PHE A 35 10.92 7.43 -14.38
CA PHE A 35 11.50 8.19 -15.50
C PHE A 35 10.48 9.18 -16.09
N ILE A 36 9.24 8.75 -16.28
CA ILE A 36 8.16 9.61 -16.78
C ILE A 36 7.91 10.76 -15.81
N ALA A 37 7.72 10.45 -14.53
CA ALA A 37 7.43 11.44 -13.50
C ALA A 37 8.54 12.49 -13.34
N ARG A 38 9.81 12.06 -13.45
CA ARG A 38 10.94 12.95 -13.22
C ARG A 38 11.41 13.69 -14.48
N TYR A 39 11.43 13.02 -15.65
CA TYR A 39 12.11 13.52 -16.85
C TYR A 39 11.20 13.75 -18.06
N ARG A 40 9.87 13.64 -17.89
CA ARG A 40 8.88 13.89 -18.97
C ARG A 40 7.71 14.73 -18.48
N LYS A 41 7.98 15.66 -17.54
CA LYS A 41 6.98 16.57 -16.95
C LYS A 41 6.36 17.48 -17.98
N GLU A 42 7.11 17.91 -18.98
CA GLU A 42 6.65 18.76 -20.08
C GLU A 42 5.55 18.11 -20.91
N VAL A 43 5.57 16.79 -21.02
CA VAL A 43 4.59 16.03 -21.81
C VAL A 43 3.39 15.59 -20.94
N THR A 44 3.64 15.28 -19.68
CA THR A 44 2.62 14.78 -18.74
C THR A 44 1.92 15.88 -17.95
N GLY A 45 2.44 17.11 -17.98
CA GLY A 45 1.91 18.23 -17.20
C GLY A 45 2.18 18.05 -15.69
N ASN A 46 3.37 17.55 -15.34
CA ASN A 46 3.86 17.38 -13.98
C ASN A 46 3.09 16.37 -13.13
N LEU A 47 2.63 15.26 -13.73
CA LEU A 47 2.06 14.14 -12.99
C LEU A 47 3.15 13.41 -12.18
N ASN A 48 2.83 13.06 -10.94
CA ASN A 48 3.72 12.30 -10.06
C ASN A 48 3.62 10.78 -10.30
N GLU A 49 4.47 10.00 -9.63
CA GLU A 49 4.54 8.55 -9.79
C GLU A 49 3.23 7.84 -9.44
N ASP A 50 2.54 8.29 -8.40
CA ASP A 50 1.29 7.70 -7.93
C ASP A 50 0.14 7.96 -8.92
N GLU A 51 0.08 9.17 -9.49
CA GLU A 51 -0.88 9.53 -10.53
C GLU A 51 -0.65 8.72 -11.82
N ILE A 52 0.61 8.60 -12.25
CA ILE A 52 0.98 7.81 -13.44
C ILE A 52 0.63 6.33 -13.25
N ARG A 53 0.91 5.77 -12.08
CA ARG A 53 0.54 4.41 -11.71
C ARG A 53 -0.97 4.22 -11.72
N THR A 54 -1.70 5.16 -11.13
CA THR A 54 -3.18 5.13 -11.12
C THR A 54 -3.75 5.11 -12.53
N ILE A 55 -3.20 5.91 -13.46
CA ILE A 55 -3.59 5.89 -14.87
C ILE A 55 -3.34 4.51 -15.49
N GLU A 56 -2.16 3.91 -15.25
CA GLU A 56 -1.81 2.59 -15.79
C GLU A 56 -2.76 1.50 -15.27
N GLU A 57 -2.97 1.44 -13.95
CA GLU A 57 -3.82 0.43 -13.30
C GLU A 57 -5.29 0.59 -13.71
N SER A 58 -5.81 1.82 -13.73
CA SER A 58 -7.19 2.11 -14.16
C SER A 58 -7.39 1.79 -15.65
N TYR A 59 -6.43 2.09 -16.51
CA TYR A 59 -6.52 1.76 -17.92
C TYR A 59 -6.57 0.24 -18.14
N ARG A 60 -5.71 -0.53 -17.45
CA ARG A 60 -5.73 -2.01 -17.49
C ARG A 60 -7.06 -2.59 -16.97
N TYR A 61 -7.61 -2.00 -15.91
CA TYR A 61 -8.91 -2.41 -15.40
C TYR A 61 -10.01 -2.22 -16.45
N GLN A 62 -10.06 -1.05 -17.08
CA GLN A 62 -11.05 -0.74 -18.13
C GLN A 62 -10.87 -1.60 -19.39
N GLU A 63 -9.63 -1.92 -19.78
CA GLU A 63 -9.38 -2.88 -20.87
C GLU A 63 -9.94 -4.29 -20.54
N ASN A 64 -9.70 -4.76 -19.32
CA ASN A 64 -10.24 -6.04 -18.86
C ASN A 64 -11.78 -6.03 -18.80
N LEU A 65 -12.38 -4.93 -18.34
CA LEU A 65 -13.83 -4.74 -18.32
C LEU A 65 -14.42 -4.77 -19.73
N LEU A 66 -13.80 -4.06 -20.68
CA LEU A 66 -14.22 -4.04 -22.08
C LEU A 66 -14.14 -5.43 -22.71
N LYS A 67 -13.02 -6.12 -22.51
CA LYS A 67 -12.87 -7.51 -22.99
C LYS A 67 -13.93 -8.42 -22.42
N LYS A 68 -14.25 -8.28 -21.12
CA LYS A 68 -15.31 -9.08 -20.47
C LYS A 68 -16.68 -8.77 -21.05
N LYS A 69 -16.98 -7.49 -21.39
CA LYS A 69 -18.21 -7.09 -22.10
C LYS A 69 -18.31 -7.79 -23.46
N GLU A 70 -17.26 -7.70 -24.27
CA GLU A 70 -17.19 -8.31 -25.59
C GLU A 70 -17.37 -9.83 -25.54
N ASP A 71 -16.62 -10.50 -24.66
CA ASP A 71 -16.75 -11.95 -24.47
C ASP A 71 -18.14 -12.36 -24.01
N THR A 72 -18.78 -11.57 -23.13
CA THR A 72 -20.13 -11.83 -22.64
C THR A 72 -21.16 -11.68 -23.75
N ILE A 73 -21.07 -10.62 -24.55
CA ILE A 73 -21.94 -10.40 -25.72
C ILE A 73 -21.81 -11.56 -26.69
N ARG A 74 -20.59 -11.97 -27.04
CA ARG A 74 -20.32 -13.10 -27.94
C ARG A 74 -20.94 -14.40 -27.42
N LEU A 75 -20.74 -14.72 -26.12
CA LEU A 75 -21.26 -15.96 -25.52
C LEU A 75 -22.80 -16.00 -25.49
N ILE A 76 -23.49 -14.86 -25.36
CA ILE A 76 -24.95 -14.77 -25.41
C ILE A 76 -25.44 -14.87 -26.85
N ASP A 77 -24.73 -14.27 -27.81
CA ASP A 77 -25.03 -14.30 -29.22
C ASP A 77 -24.89 -15.74 -29.82
N GLU A 78 -23.83 -16.46 -29.45
CA GLU A 78 -23.62 -17.87 -29.83
C GLU A 78 -24.79 -18.79 -29.39
N LYS A 79 -25.53 -18.39 -28.35
CA LYS A 79 -26.75 -19.09 -27.89
C LYS A 79 -28.02 -18.62 -28.60
N GLY A 80 -27.93 -17.62 -29.48
CA GLY A 80 -29.09 -17.04 -30.19
C GLY A 80 -30.05 -16.25 -29.26
N LEU A 81 -29.57 -15.80 -28.11
CA LEU A 81 -30.38 -15.14 -27.07
C LEU A 81 -30.05 -13.67 -26.88
N LEU A 82 -29.15 -13.10 -27.71
CA LEU A 82 -28.75 -11.69 -27.62
C LEU A 82 -29.87 -10.79 -28.16
N THR A 83 -30.32 -9.86 -27.33
CA THR A 83 -31.23 -8.76 -27.73
C THR A 83 -30.52 -7.42 -27.65
N ASP A 84 -31.05 -6.38 -28.35
CA ASP A 84 -30.47 -5.04 -28.29
C ASP A 84 -30.48 -4.46 -26.86
N GLU A 85 -31.50 -4.78 -26.07
CA GLU A 85 -31.59 -4.39 -24.66
C GLU A 85 -30.48 -5.03 -23.83
N ILE A 86 -30.24 -6.34 -23.96
CA ILE A 86 -29.18 -7.05 -23.25
C ILE A 86 -27.83 -6.48 -23.65
N LYS A 87 -27.60 -6.28 -24.94
CA LYS A 87 -26.35 -5.71 -25.46
C LYS A 87 -26.10 -4.31 -24.86
N THR A 88 -27.14 -3.45 -24.87
CA THR A 88 -27.05 -2.10 -24.29
C THR A 88 -26.76 -2.14 -22.78
N ASN A 89 -27.41 -3.02 -22.04
CA ASN A 89 -27.18 -3.18 -20.60
C ASN A 89 -25.75 -3.64 -20.30
N ILE A 90 -25.18 -4.57 -21.10
CA ILE A 90 -23.79 -5.01 -20.94
C ILE A 90 -22.82 -3.85 -21.25
N LEU A 91 -23.06 -3.11 -22.34
CA LEU A 91 -22.20 -1.99 -22.72
C LEU A 91 -22.20 -0.87 -21.66
N ASN A 92 -23.34 -0.63 -21.03
CA ASN A 92 -23.50 0.38 -19.97
C ASN A 92 -23.02 -0.07 -18.59
N ALA A 93 -22.68 -1.36 -18.39
CA ALA A 93 -22.16 -1.84 -17.12
C ALA A 93 -20.82 -1.15 -16.78
N THR A 94 -20.67 -0.70 -15.55
CA THR A 94 -19.47 -0.03 -15.04
C THR A 94 -18.60 -0.92 -14.17
N LYS A 95 -19.15 -2.04 -13.70
CA LYS A 95 -18.46 -3.02 -12.84
C LYS A 95 -18.59 -4.45 -13.40
N LEU A 96 -17.59 -5.28 -13.14
CA LEU A 96 -17.62 -6.70 -13.51
C LEU A 96 -18.82 -7.42 -12.91
N ALA A 97 -19.23 -7.10 -11.68
CA ALA A 97 -20.38 -7.68 -11.02
C ALA A 97 -21.70 -7.44 -11.79
N GLU A 98 -21.87 -6.28 -12.41
CA GLU A 98 -23.06 -5.98 -13.22
C GLU A 98 -23.10 -6.84 -14.49
N ILE A 99 -21.96 -7.06 -15.13
CA ILE A 99 -21.86 -7.97 -16.29
C ILE A 99 -22.19 -9.41 -15.88
N GLU A 100 -21.67 -9.86 -14.74
CA GLU A 100 -21.95 -11.20 -14.20
C GLU A 100 -23.44 -11.40 -13.88
N ASP A 101 -24.12 -10.39 -13.31
CA ASP A 101 -25.55 -10.43 -13.05
C ASP A 101 -26.36 -10.53 -14.35
N ILE A 102 -25.99 -9.75 -15.40
CA ILE A 102 -26.65 -9.81 -16.72
C ILE A 102 -26.42 -11.17 -17.39
N TYR A 103 -25.21 -11.74 -17.26
CA TYR A 103 -24.86 -13.03 -17.88
C TYR A 103 -25.44 -14.23 -17.13
N ARG A 104 -25.81 -14.10 -15.86
CA ARG A 104 -26.29 -15.20 -14.99
C ARG A 104 -27.41 -16.06 -15.59
N PRO A 105 -28.46 -15.50 -16.22
CA PRO A 105 -29.52 -16.31 -16.84
C PRO A 105 -29.03 -17.23 -17.96
N PHE A 106 -27.92 -16.85 -18.61
CA PHE A 106 -27.35 -17.54 -19.79
C PHE A 106 -26.28 -18.58 -19.44
N LYS A 107 -25.83 -18.61 -18.16
CA LYS A 107 -24.86 -19.62 -17.70
C LYS A 107 -25.51 -21.00 -17.68
N GLU A 108 -24.74 -22.00 -18.10
CA GLU A 108 -25.15 -23.41 -17.89
C GLU A 108 -25.23 -23.67 -16.38
N LYS A 109 -26.44 -24.06 -15.94
CA LYS A 109 -26.69 -24.34 -14.54
C LYS A 109 -26.45 -25.82 -14.27
N LYS A 110 -25.67 -26.10 -13.22
CA LYS A 110 -25.55 -27.46 -12.67
C LYS A 110 -26.89 -27.86 -12.06
N LYS A 111 -27.02 -29.12 -11.64
CA LYS A 111 -28.22 -29.69 -11.04
C LYS A 111 -28.77 -28.81 -9.90
N THR A 112 -29.90 -28.12 -10.15
CA THR A 112 -30.65 -27.29 -9.19
C THR A 112 -32.06 -27.81 -9.05
N LYS A 113 -32.77 -27.45 -7.96
CA LYS A 113 -34.18 -27.79 -7.81
C LYS A 113 -35.04 -27.33 -8.99
N ALA A 114 -34.75 -26.15 -9.54
CA ALA A 114 -35.46 -25.64 -10.71
C ALA A 114 -35.13 -26.43 -11.99
N THR A 115 -33.84 -26.78 -12.22
CA THR A 115 -33.48 -27.61 -13.39
C THR A 115 -34.10 -29.03 -13.33
N GLU A 116 -34.27 -29.60 -12.14
CA GLU A 116 -35.01 -30.87 -11.94
C GLU A 116 -36.51 -30.69 -12.24
N ALA A 117 -37.11 -29.60 -11.76
CA ALA A 117 -38.51 -29.28 -12.04
C ALA A 117 -38.77 -29.03 -13.56
N ILE A 118 -37.84 -28.35 -14.22
CA ILE A 118 -37.92 -28.16 -15.69
C ILE A 118 -37.85 -29.50 -16.42
N LYS A 119 -36.93 -30.40 -16.02
CA LYS A 119 -36.84 -31.76 -16.60
C LYS A 119 -38.09 -32.58 -16.34
N ALA A 120 -38.77 -32.32 -15.23
CA ALA A 120 -40.08 -32.94 -14.92
C ALA A 120 -41.25 -32.31 -15.71
N GLY A 121 -40.99 -31.34 -16.59
CA GLY A 121 -42.01 -30.73 -17.45
C GLY A 121 -42.86 -29.65 -16.79
N LEU A 122 -42.40 -29.03 -15.66
CA LEU A 122 -43.18 -28.06 -14.89
C LEU A 122 -43.04 -26.61 -15.34
N GLU A 123 -42.19 -26.32 -16.32
CA GLU A 123 -42.00 -24.96 -16.84
C GLU A 123 -43.29 -24.33 -17.40
N PRO A 124 -44.18 -25.06 -18.15
CA PRO A 124 -45.46 -24.48 -18.57
C PRO A 124 -46.38 -24.12 -17.38
N LEU A 125 -46.33 -24.90 -16.27
CA LEU A 125 -47.07 -24.56 -15.05
C LEU A 125 -46.56 -23.25 -14.43
N ALA A 126 -45.24 -23.10 -14.32
CA ALA A 126 -44.64 -21.87 -13.82
C ALA A 126 -45.03 -20.65 -14.67
N LYS A 127 -45.04 -20.79 -16.02
CA LYS A 127 -45.52 -19.72 -16.94
C LYS A 127 -46.99 -19.38 -16.74
N LYS A 128 -47.85 -20.40 -16.54
CA LYS A 128 -49.28 -20.17 -16.22
C LYS A 128 -49.47 -19.47 -14.90
N ILE A 129 -48.73 -19.84 -13.85
CA ILE A 129 -48.75 -19.12 -12.55
C ILE A 129 -48.36 -17.65 -12.72
N MET A 130 -47.30 -17.37 -13.45
CA MET A 130 -46.82 -16.03 -13.68
C MET A 130 -47.68 -15.20 -14.64
N SER A 131 -48.69 -15.78 -15.28
CA SER A 131 -49.74 -15.06 -16.06
C SER A 131 -50.85 -14.49 -15.18
N PHE A 132 -50.90 -14.81 -13.90
CA PHE A 132 -51.87 -14.33 -12.89
C PHE A 132 -53.32 -14.57 -13.30
N PRO A 133 -53.77 -15.80 -13.56
CA PRO A 133 -55.17 -16.10 -13.90
C PRO A 133 -56.10 -15.77 -12.74
N GLU A 134 -57.25 -15.15 -13.05
CA GLU A 134 -58.24 -14.74 -12.03
C GLU A 134 -59.24 -15.86 -11.68
N LYS A 135 -59.51 -16.77 -12.63
CA LYS A 135 -60.51 -17.83 -12.47
C LYS A 135 -59.83 -19.19 -12.33
N GLY A 136 -60.30 -19.98 -11.36
CA GLY A 136 -59.79 -21.34 -11.09
C GLY A 136 -59.22 -21.49 -9.70
N ASN A 137 -58.41 -22.49 -9.48
CA ASN A 137 -57.68 -22.73 -8.24
C ASN A 137 -56.32 -23.42 -8.56
N MET A 138 -55.39 -23.36 -7.61
CA MET A 138 -54.05 -23.92 -7.79
C MET A 138 -54.05 -25.46 -8.07
N LYS A 139 -54.88 -26.22 -7.38
CA LYS A 139 -54.96 -27.67 -7.60
C LYS A 139 -55.45 -28.01 -9.00
N SER A 140 -56.48 -27.33 -9.51
CA SER A 140 -56.96 -27.50 -10.88
C SER A 140 -55.90 -27.08 -11.91
N LEU A 141 -55.13 -26.06 -11.64
CA LEU A 141 -54.04 -25.62 -12.54
C LEU A 141 -52.90 -26.66 -12.62
N ALA A 142 -52.63 -27.37 -11.52
CA ALA A 142 -51.55 -28.35 -11.38
C ALA A 142 -51.99 -29.80 -11.74
N SER A 143 -53.30 -30.09 -11.81
CA SER A 143 -53.79 -31.46 -12.01
C SER A 143 -53.48 -32.08 -13.36
N GLY A 144 -52.99 -31.30 -14.35
CA GLY A 144 -52.62 -31.80 -15.69
C GLY A 144 -51.19 -32.37 -15.79
N TYR A 145 -50.45 -32.50 -14.70
CA TYR A 145 -49.08 -32.96 -14.69
C TYR A 145 -49.00 -34.36 -14.04
N ASN A 146 -48.17 -35.27 -14.59
CA ASN A 146 -48.03 -36.66 -14.13
C ASN A 146 -47.33 -36.82 -12.78
N MET A 147 -47.74 -36.06 -11.78
CA MET A 147 -47.19 -36.11 -10.43
C MET A 147 -48.21 -35.58 -9.41
N ASP A 148 -47.89 -35.72 -8.13
CA ASP A 148 -48.64 -35.13 -7.06
C ASP A 148 -48.78 -33.61 -7.22
N THR A 149 -49.98 -33.07 -7.07
CA THR A 149 -50.28 -31.64 -7.34
C THR A 149 -49.48 -30.70 -6.45
N ASP A 150 -49.26 -31.06 -5.17
CA ASP A 150 -48.51 -30.21 -4.26
C ASP A 150 -47.01 -30.18 -4.66
N LYS A 151 -46.45 -31.31 -5.10
CA LYS A 151 -45.10 -31.41 -5.66
C LYS A 151 -44.96 -30.63 -6.98
N ALA A 152 -46.01 -30.66 -7.82
CA ALA A 152 -46.01 -29.88 -9.06
C ALA A 152 -46.01 -28.39 -8.79
N ILE A 153 -46.79 -27.90 -7.80
CA ILE A 153 -46.83 -26.49 -7.36
C ILE A 153 -45.49 -26.09 -6.78
N GLU A 154 -44.91 -26.93 -5.92
CA GLU A 154 -43.59 -26.68 -5.31
C GLU A 154 -42.50 -26.60 -6.39
N GLY A 155 -42.48 -27.54 -7.34
CA GLY A 155 -41.54 -27.53 -8.45
C GLY A 155 -41.66 -26.29 -9.35
N ALA A 156 -42.90 -25.88 -9.68
CA ALA A 156 -43.14 -24.62 -10.38
C ALA A 156 -42.68 -23.42 -9.60
N GLY A 157 -42.85 -23.42 -8.26
CA GLY A 157 -42.35 -22.40 -7.35
C GLY A 157 -40.82 -22.28 -7.39
N TYR A 158 -40.07 -23.39 -7.47
CA TYR A 158 -38.62 -23.36 -7.63
C TYR A 158 -38.17 -22.75 -8.96
N ILE A 159 -38.91 -23.01 -10.06
CA ILE A 159 -38.65 -22.38 -11.35
C ILE A 159 -38.87 -20.86 -11.29
N ILE A 160 -39.97 -20.43 -10.71
CA ILE A 160 -40.29 -19.00 -10.51
C ILE A 160 -39.23 -18.33 -9.62
N ALA A 161 -38.83 -18.97 -8.54
CA ALA A 161 -37.78 -18.46 -7.65
C ALA A 161 -36.44 -18.26 -8.39
N GLU A 162 -36.11 -19.19 -9.30
CA GLU A 162 -34.90 -19.06 -10.12
C GLU A 162 -35.01 -17.90 -11.11
N TRP A 163 -36.14 -17.71 -11.79
CA TRP A 163 -36.38 -16.56 -12.69
C TRP A 163 -36.26 -15.23 -11.96
N ILE A 164 -36.79 -15.13 -10.74
CA ILE A 164 -36.66 -13.94 -9.88
C ILE A 164 -35.19 -13.71 -9.50
N SER A 165 -34.48 -14.77 -9.13
CA SER A 165 -33.06 -14.72 -8.76
C SER A 165 -32.14 -14.31 -9.91
N ASP A 166 -32.50 -14.67 -11.16
CA ASP A 166 -31.75 -14.34 -12.34
C ASP A 166 -32.04 -12.92 -12.88
N ASN A 167 -32.98 -12.23 -12.27
CA ASN A 167 -33.29 -10.86 -12.67
C ASN A 167 -32.23 -9.88 -12.17
N ALA A 168 -31.40 -9.36 -13.09
CA ALA A 168 -30.30 -8.46 -12.78
C ALA A 168 -30.73 -7.18 -12.04
N SER A 169 -31.89 -6.58 -12.42
CA SER A 169 -32.39 -5.37 -11.77
C SER A 169 -32.84 -5.63 -10.32
N THR A 170 -33.34 -6.84 -10.02
CA THR A 170 -33.67 -7.25 -8.64
C THR A 170 -32.40 -7.36 -7.81
N ARG A 171 -31.38 -8.04 -8.32
CA ARG A 171 -30.09 -8.18 -7.60
C ARG A 171 -29.45 -6.81 -7.36
N LYS A 172 -29.42 -5.95 -8.37
CA LYS A 172 -28.86 -4.58 -8.25
C LYS A 172 -29.62 -3.76 -7.21
N TYR A 173 -30.96 -3.82 -7.20
CA TYR A 173 -31.76 -3.14 -6.20
C TYR A 173 -31.43 -3.62 -4.78
N ILE A 174 -31.43 -4.94 -4.55
CA ILE A 174 -31.18 -5.53 -3.23
C ILE A 174 -29.77 -5.20 -2.74
N ARG A 175 -28.76 -5.33 -3.59
CA ARG A 175 -27.37 -4.94 -3.29
C ARG A 175 -27.30 -3.48 -2.85
N ASN A 176 -27.86 -2.58 -3.64
CA ASN A 176 -27.85 -1.15 -3.34
C ASN A 176 -28.65 -0.82 -2.04
N PHE A 177 -29.78 -1.48 -1.82
CA PHE A 177 -30.57 -1.29 -0.63
C PHE A 177 -29.77 -1.69 0.61
N ILE A 178 -29.20 -2.90 0.64
CA ILE A 178 -28.41 -3.39 1.78
C ILE A 178 -27.18 -2.51 1.99
N THR A 179 -26.44 -2.15 0.94
CA THR A 179 -25.22 -1.31 1.07
C THR A 179 -25.54 0.07 1.65
N ASN A 180 -26.67 0.68 1.27
CA ASN A 180 -27.00 2.04 1.71
C ASN A 180 -27.69 2.11 3.07
N THR A 181 -28.50 1.11 3.43
CA THR A 181 -29.36 1.13 4.64
C THR A 181 -28.93 0.13 5.71
N GLY A 182 -28.22 -0.93 5.32
CA GLY A 182 -27.84 -2.02 6.19
C GLY A 182 -26.65 -1.71 7.09
N PHE A 183 -26.43 -2.63 8.01
CA PHE A 183 -25.34 -2.59 9.00
C PHE A 183 -24.51 -3.87 8.90
N ILE A 184 -23.21 -3.75 9.14
CA ILE A 184 -22.37 -4.87 9.48
C ILE A 184 -22.43 -5.06 11.00
N VAL A 185 -22.63 -6.29 11.43
CA VAL A 185 -22.81 -6.65 12.85
C VAL A 185 -21.81 -7.75 13.19
N SER A 186 -21.15 -7.59 14.33
CA SER A 186 -20.25 -8.59 14.90
C SER A 186 -20.70 -8.97 16.29
N SER A 187 -20.58 -10.26 16.61
CA SER A 187 -20.89 -10.82 17.93
C SER A 187 -19.84 -11.88 18.31
N LYS A 188 -19.61 -12.04 19.62
CA LYS A 188 -18.74 -13.10 20.13
C LYS A 188 -19.41 -14.46 19.97
N LYS A 189 -18.70 -15.47 19.46
CA LYS A 189 -19.18 -16.86 19.45
C LYS A 189 -19.20 -17.40 20.88
N GLY A 190 -20.32 -17.99 21.30
CA GLY A 190 -20.58 -18.33 22.70
C GLY A 190 -19.59 -19.26 23.40
N LYS A 191 -18.76 -20.01 22.64
CA LYS A 191 -17.71 -20.90 23.16
C LYS A 191 -16.29 -20.43 22.84
N ALA A 192 -16.14 -19.21 22.30
CA ALA A 192 -14.84 -18.71 21.89
C ALA A 192 -14.07 -18.19 23.12
N GLU A 193 -12.80 -18.57 23.20
CA GLU A 193 -11.86 -18.08 24.20
C GLU A 193 -11.04 -16.95 23.60
N ASP A 194 -11.11 -15.77 24.21
CA ASP A 194 -10.29 -14.61 23.91
C ASP A 194 -9.67 -14.13 25.23
N GLU A 195 -8.65 -14.86 25.69
CA GLU A 195 -8.01 -14.61 26.99
C GLU A 195 -7.44 -13.20 27.09
N LYS A 196 -6.92 -12.67 26.01
CA LYS A 196 -6.33 -11.32 25.94
C LYS A 196 -7.33 -10.22 25.63
N LYS A 197 -8.60 -10.57 25.41
CA LYS A 197 -9.69 -9.66 25.06
C LYS A 197 -9.37 -8.75 23.86
N ILE A 198 -8.64 -9.28 22.88
CA ILE A 198 -8.21 -8.52 21.68
C ILE A 198 -9.42 -8.01 20.89
N TYR A 199 -10.51 -8.80 20.87
CA TYR A 199 -11.72 -8.49 20.11
C TYR A 199 -12.86 -7.96 20.96
N GLU A 200 -12.63 -7.56 22.24
CA GLU A 200 -13.68 -7.12 23.16
C GLU A 200 -14.56 -6.01 22.58
N MET A 201 -13.95 -5.05 21.84
CA MET A 201 -14.67 -3.97 21.16
C MET A 201 -15.69 -4.48 20.12
N TYR A 202 -15.47 -5.68 19.56
CA TYR A 202 -16.30 -6.26 18.50
C TYR A 202 -17.28 -7.33 18.99
N TYR A 203 -17.42 -7.56 20.29
CA TYR A 203 -18.34 -8.56 20.83
C TYR A 203 -19.81 -8.21 20.63
N GLU A 204 -20.12 -6.92 20.60
CA GLU A 204 -21.45 -6.36 20.31
C GLU A 204 -21.29 -5.11 19.43
N PHE A 205 -20.79 -5.31 18.22
CA PHE A 205 -20.46 -4.20 17.34
C PHE A 205 -21.47 -4.07 16.21
N ARG A 206 -21.85 -2.83 15.87
CA ARG A 206 -22.80 -2.52 14.81
C ARG A 206 -22.41 -1.21 14.12
N GLU A 207 -22.15 -1.25 12.81
CA GLU A 207 -21.78 -0.08 12.02
C GLU A 207 -22.52 -0.08 10.68
N LYS A 208 -22.88 1.11 10.15
CA LYS A 208 -23.50 1.20 8.81
C LYS A 208 -22.51 0.77 7.73
N ILE A 209 -22.93 -0.12 6.83
CA ILE A 209 -22.10 -0.65 5.74
C ILE A 209 -21.46 0.47 4.93
N LYS A 210 -22.25 1.50 4.55
CA LYS A 210 -21.79 2.64 3.75
C LYS A 210 -20.63 3.43 4.36
N TYR A 211 -20.53 3.43 5.70
CA TYR A 211 -19.55 4.22 6.46
C TYR A 211 -18.54 3.36 7.21
N ALA A 212 -18.58 2.05 6.98
CA ALA A 212 -17.72 1.09 7.68
C ALA A 212 -16.22 1.43 7.47
N LYS A 213 -15.51 1.54 8.59
CA LYS A 213 -14.09 1.87 8.58
C LYS A 213 -13.27 0.65 8.19
N HIS A 214 -12.25 0.87 7.37
CA HIS A 214 -11.42 -0.21 6.83
C HIS A 214 -10.75 -1.08 7.92
N PHE A 215 -10.25 -0.47 8.99
CA PHE A 215 -9.62 -1.21 10.09
C PHE A 215 -10.63 -2.02 10.91
N HIS A 216 -11.92 -1.58 11.06
CA HIS A 216 -12.95 -2.40 11.66
C HIS A 216 -13.24 -3.65 10.82
N ILE A 217 -13.31 -3.49 9.49
CA ILE A 217 -13.53 -4.63 8.58
C ILE A 217 -12.40 -5.66 8.70
N LEU A 218 -11.13 -5.21 8.70
CA LEU A 218 -9.99 -6.11 8.81
C LEU A 218 -9.92 -6.80 10.18
N ALA A 219 -10.15 -6.05 11.27
CA ALA A 219 -10.22 -6.62 12.61
C ALA A 219 -11.34 -7.67 12.76
N MET A 220 -12.54 -7.36 12.26
CA MET A 220 -13.65 -8.31 12.28
C MET A 220 -13.35 -9.56 11.45
N ASN A 221 -12.77 -9.40 10.24
CA ASN A 221 -12.42 -10.54 9.40
C ASN A 221 -11.40 -11.46 10.07
N ARG A 222 -10.35 -10.90 10.70
CA ARG A 222 -9.37 -11.67 11.48
C ARG A 222 -10.05 -12.41 12.65
N GLY A 223 -10.90 -11.73 13.41
CA GLY A 223 -11.63 -12.35 14.52
C GLY A 223 -12.61 -13.46 14.07
N GLU A 224 -13.16 -13.36 12.86
CA GLU A 224 -14.00 -14.41 12.26
C GLU A 224 -13.14 -15.62 11.82
N GLU A 225 -11.97 -15.39 11.22
CA GLU A 225 -11.01 -16.43 10.83
C GLU A 225 -10.47 -17.18 12.03
N GLU A 226 -10.14 -16.47 13.11
CA GLU A 226 -9.76 -17.03 14.41
C GLU A 226 -10.90 -17.69 15.16
N LYS A 227 -12.13 -17.68 14.60
CA LYS A 227 -13.36 -18.28 15.16
C LYS A 227 -13.81 -17.66 16.47
N ILE A 228 -13.37 -16.46 16.80
CA ILE A 228 -13.78 -15.70 17.97
C ILE A 228 -15.06 -14.92 17.70
N LEU A 229 -15.15 -14.30 16.53
CA LEU A 229 -16.31 -13.49 16.12
C LEU A 229 -17.21 -14.22 15.13
N SER A 230 -18.48 -13.84 15.11
CA SER A 230 -19.46 -14.16 14.08
C SER A 230 -19.91 -12.84 13.45
N ILE A 231 -19.83 -12.74 12.11
CA ILE A 231 -20.14 -11.52 11.38
C ILE A 231 -21.33 -11.76 10.47
N SER A 232 -22.26 -10.83 10.48
CA SER A 232 -23.48 -10.85 9.66
C SER A 232 -23.83 -9.46 9.16
N LEU A 233 -24.73 -9.41 8.18
CA LEU A 233 -25.34 -8.15 7.74
C LEU A 233 -26.75 -8.07 8.32
N ASP A 234 -27.09 -6.91 8.86
CA ASP A 234 -28.42 -6.62 9.42
C ASP A 234 -29.11 -5.57 8.54
N TYR A 235 -30.29 -5.89 8.04
CA TYR A 235 -31.05 -5.06 7.11
C TYR A 235 -32.55 -5.39 7.19
N ASP A 236 -33.39 -4.47 6.73
CA ASP A 236 -34.84 -4.60 6.71
C ASP A 236 -35.29 -5.58 5.61
N PHE A 237 -35.39 -6.86 6.01
CA PHE A 237 -35.82 -7.95 5.12
C PHE A 237 -37.28 -7.79 4.66
N ASP A 238 -38.14 -7.27 5.52
CA ASP A 238 -39.58 -7.13 5.21
C ASP A 238 -39.79 -6.06 4.12
N ASN A 239 -39.04 -4.98 4.16
CA ASN A 239 -39.06 -3.98 3.11
C ASN A 239 -38.56 -4.55 1.77
N ILE A 240 -37.53 -5.39 1.79
CA ILE A 240 -37.04 -6.07 0.56
C ILE A 240 -38.15 -6.95 -0.01
N ILE A 241 -38.85 -7.78 0.83
CA ILE A 241 -39.96 -8.63 0.38
C ILE A 241 -41.06 -7.79 -0.25
N LEU A 242 -41.55 -6.77 0.47
CA LEU A 242 -42.63 -5.90 -0.01
C LEU A 242 -42.31 -5.27 -1.37
N ASN A 243 -41.08 -4.79 -1.54
CA ASN A 243 -40.67 -4.21 -2.80
C ASN A 243 -40.66 -5.25 -3.94
N GLN A 244 -40.21 -6.50 -3.66
CA GLN A 244 -40.23 -7.55 -4.69
C GLN A 244 -41.66 -8.06 -4.97
N GLU A 245 -42.54 -8.11 -3.96
CA GLU A 245 -43.95 -8.42 -4.17
C GLU A 245 -44.60 -7.38 -5.11
N HIS A 246 -44.42 -6.09 -4.85
CA HIS A 246 -44.93 -5.03 -5.75
C HIS A 246 -44.36 -5.13 -7.19
N LYS A 247 -43.10 -5.57 -7.32
CA LYS A 247 -42.47 -5.71 -8.65
C LYS A 247 -43.02 -6.90 -9.44
N PHE A 248 -43.22 -8.05 -8.80
CA PHE A 248 -43.51 -9.31 -9.48
C PHE A 248 -44.99 -9.71 -9.48
N ILE A 249 -45.79 -9.22 -8.52
CA ILE A 249 -47.23 -9.51 -8.45
C ILE A 249 -47.97 -8.50 -9.31
N LYS A 250 -48.46 -8.99 -10.47
CA LYS A 250 -49.17 -8.14 -11.44
C LYS A 250 -50.66 -7.97 -11.12
N ASN A 251 -51.26 -8.92 -10.41
CA ASN A 251 -52.66 -8.92 -10.04
C ASN A 251 -52.89 -9.56 -8.69
N GLU A 252 -53.16 -8.76 -7.67
CA GLU A 252 -53.37 -9.23 -6.29
C GLU A 252 -54.64 -10.05 -6.09
N ARG A 253 -55.59 -9.99 -7.04
CA ARG A 253 -56.84 -10.75 -6.97
C ARG A 253 -56.70 -12.18 -7.48
N SER A 254 -55.55 -12.54 -8.08
CA SER A 254 -55.30 -13.87 -8.61
C SER A 254 -55.11 -14.89 -7.50
N PHE A 255 -55.68 -16.06 -7.65
CA PHE A 255 -55.53 -17.16 -6.69
C PHE A 255 -54.11 -17.75 -6.63
N VAL A 256 -53.22 -17.35 -7.52
CA VAL A 256 -51.80 -17.77 -7.54
C VAL A 256 -50.89 -16.88 -6.68
N CYS A 257 -51.40 -15.79 -6.13
CA CYS A 257 -50.58 -14.79 -5.40
C CYS A 257 -49.78 -15.39 -4.27
N ASP A 258 -50.37 -16.27 -3.44
CA ASP A 258 -49.66 -16.90 -2.32
C ASP A 258 -48.52 -17.79 -2.79
N THR A 259 -48.71 -18.50 -3.91
CA THR A 259 -47.63 -19.29 -4.50
C THR A 259 -46.49 -18.41 -5.01
N VAL A 260 -46.79 -17.29 -5.64
CA VAL A 260 -45.76 -16.34 -6.12
C VAL A 260 -45.08 -15.67 -4.94
N LYS A 261 -45.78 -15.27 -3.88
CA LYS A 261 -45.18 -14.74 -2.63
C LYS A 261 -44.23 -15.75 -1.99
N ALA A 262 -44.63 -17.02 -1.92
CA ALA A 262 -43.75 -18.09 -1.45
C ALA A 262 -42.49 -18.26 -2.32
N ALA A 263 -42.64 -18.19 -3.65
CA ALA A 263 -41.51 -18.25 -4.58
C ALA A 263 -40.58 -17.04 -4.46
N ILE A 264 -41.11 -15.82 -4.25
CA ILE A 264 -40.32 -14.60 -3.97
C ILE A 264 -39.51 -14.80 -2.69
N LYS A 265 -40.14 -15.26 -1.61
CA LYS A 265 -39.47 -15.51 -0.33
C LYS A 265 -38.37 -16.57 -0.45
N ASP A 266 -38.61 -17.65 -1.21
CA ASP A 266 -37.59 -18.67 -1.49
C ASP A 266 -36.44 -18.12 -2.33
N ALA A 267 -36.74 -17.35 -3.40
CA ALA A 267 -35.73 -16.68 -4.22
C ALA A 267 -34.82 -15.78 -3.37
N LEU A 268 -35.41 -14.97 -2.49
CA LEU A 268 -34.66 -14.09 -1.60
C LEU A 268 -33.79 -14.89 -0.62
N LYS A 269 -34.38 -15.75 0.18
CA LYS A 269 -33.67 -16.43 1.28
C LYS A 269 -32.64 -17.44 0.81
N ARG A 270 -32.93 -18.19 -0.25
CA ARG A 270 -32.08 -19.30 -0.69
C ARG A 270 -31.11 -18.93 -1.81
N LEU A 271 -31.47 -18.01 -2.69
CA LEU A 271 -30.69 -17.75 -3.91
C LEU A 271 -30.04 -16.38 -3.94
N ILE A 272 -30.76 -15.31 -3.57
CA ILE A 272 -30.28 -13.94 -3.75
C ILE A 272 -29.45 -13.46 -2.55
N LEU A 273 -30.06 -13.45 -1.35
CA LEU A 273 -29.42 -12.85 -0.17
C LEU A 273 -28.08 -13.48 0.19
N PRO A 274 -27.92 -14.84 0.22
CA PRO A 274 -26.62 -15.43 0.54
C PRO A 274 -25.52 -15.09 -0.47
N SER A 275 -25.90 -14.80 -1.71
CA SER A 275 -24.97 -14.37 -2.76
C SER A 275 -24.63 -12.89 -2.62
N VAL A 276 -25.65 -12.03 -2.44
CA VAL A 276 -25.47 -10.59 -2.29
C VAL A 276 -24.71 -10.23 -1.00
N GLU A 277 -24.97 -10.91 0.09
CA GLU A 277 -24.23 -10.74 1.34
C GLU A 277 -22.75 -11.06 1.18
N ARG A 278 -22.43 -12.17 0.50
CA ARG A 278 -21.03 -12.51 0.17
C ARG A 278 -20.38 -11.48 -0.74
N GLU A 279 -21.10 -10.99 -1.74
CA GLU A 279 -20.63 -9.94 -2.63
C GLU A 279 -20.32 -8.64 -1.87
N ILE A 280 -21.22 -8.19 -1.00
CA ILE A 280 -21.03 -7.00 -0.16
C ILE A 280 -19.84 -7.21 0.81
N ARG A 281 -19.75 -8.38 1.46
CA ARG A 281 -18.63 -8.71 2.35
C ARG A 281 -17.29 -8.71 1.61
N SER A 282 -17.25 -9.27 0.40
CA SER A 282 -16.04 -9.25 -0.46
C SER A 282 -15.67 -7.81 -0.84
N GLU A 283 -16.64 -7.00 -1.31
CA GLU A 283 -16.39 -5.60 -1.70
C GLU A 283 -15.88 -4.75 -0.51
N LEU A 284 -16.43 -4.97 0.68
CA LEU A 284 -15.94 -4.32 1.91
C LEU A 284 -14.50 -4.74 2.23
N THR A 285 -14.19 -6.03 2.12
CA THR A 285 -12.85 -6.57 2.39
C THR A 285 -11.83 -6.05 1.37
N ASP A 286 -12.18 -6.05 0.09
CA ASP A 286 -11.30 -5.56 -0.98
C ASP A 286 -11.02 -4.06 -0.81
N THR A 287 -12.06 -3.27 -0.51
CA THR A 287 -11.93 -1.83 -0.24
C THR A 287 -11.09 -1.57 1.01
N ALA A 288 -11.28 -2.34 2.07
CA ALA A 288 -10.53 -2.22 3.30
C ALA A 288 -9.05 -2.60 3.09
N SER A 289 -8.81 -3.67 2.34
CA SER A 289 -7.48 -4.14 1.96
C SER A 289 -6.71 -3.08 1.17
N SER A 290 -7.33 -2.52 0.12
CA SER A 290 -6.69 -1.49 -0.71
C SER A 290 -6.34 -0.23 0.10
N LYS A 291 -7.23 0.24 0.98
CA LYS A 291 -6.96 1.39 1.86
C LYS A 291 -5.85 1.10 2.87
N ALA A 292 -5.82 -0.11 3.44
CA ALA A 292 -4.76 -0.50 4.36
C ALA A 292 -3.41 -0.58 3.67
N ILE A 293 -3.36 -1.12 2.44
CA ILE A 293 -2.13 -1.18 1.63
C ILE A 293 -1.58 0.23 1.36
N LEU A 294 -2.42 1.21 1.04
CA LEU A 294 -1.98 2.60 0.90
C LEU A 294 -1.34 3.13 2.18
N THR A 295 -1.94 2.87 3.35
CA THR A 295 -1.34 3.25 4.63
C THR A 295 0.00 2.54 4.87
N PHE A 296 0.11 1.27 4.50
CA PHE A 296 1.37 0.51 4.62
C PHE A 296 2.46 1.03 3.67
N GLN A 297 2.09 1.46 2.47
CA GLN A 297 2.99 2.15 1.55
C GLN A 297 3.49 3.46 2.14
N ASP A 298 2.61 4.29 2.70
CA ASP A 298 2.95 5.55 3.38
C ASP A 298 3.93 5.28 4.55
N ASN A 299 3.66 4.26 5.37
CA ASN A 299 4.52 3.90 6.49
C ASN A 299 5.92 3.43 6.02
N LEU A 300 5.97 2.62 4.95
CA LEU A 300 7.23 2.19 4.36
C LEU A 300 8.01 3.37 3.78
N GLU A 301 7.34 4.27 3.05
CA GLU A 301 7.95 5.47 2.47
C GLU A 301 8.62 6.32 3.56
N HIS A 302 7.92 6.58 4.66
CA HIS A 302 8.50 7.31 5.80
C HIS A 302 9.71 6.61 6.41
N LEU A 303 9.64 5.28 6.56
CA LEU A 303 10.75 4.50 7.09
C LEU A 303 11.98 4.57 6.19
N LEU A 304 11.79 4.48 4.87
CA LEU A 304 12.88 4.54 3.88
C LEU A 304 13.47 5.95 3.75
N LEU A 305 12.63 6.99 3.94
CA LEU A 305 13.04 8.40 3.90
C LEU A 305 13.64 8.88 5.23
N THR A 306 13.74 8.04 6.27
CA THR A 306 14.40 8.42 7.52
C THR A 306 15.82 8.91 7.23
N PRO A 307 16.22 10.10 7.74
CA PRO A 307 17.53 10.68 7.50
C PRO A 307 18.67 9.76 7.96
N PRO A 308 19.70 9.56 7.11
CA PRO A 308 20.86 8.78 7.48
C PRO A 308 21.74 9.54 8.50
N ILE A 309 22.28 8.83 9.48
CA ILE A 309 23.29 9.39 10.38
C ILE A 309 24.67 9.15 9.79
N LYS A 310 25.22 10.22 9.20
CA LYS A 310 26.53 10.19 8.52
C LYS A 310 27.69 10.48 9.48
N ASN A 311 28.87 10.02 9.12
CA ASN A 311 30.16 10.33 9.79
C ASN A 311 30.22 9.95 11.28
N SER A 312 29.45 8.97 11.73
CA SER A 312 29.40 8.50 13.11
C SER A 312 29.84 7.04 13.22
N ASN A 313 30.62 6.76 14.26
CA ASN A 313 30.90 5.39 14.68
C ASN A 313 29.66 4.84 15.42
N VAL A 314 29.08 3.78 14.94
CA VAL A 314 27.84 3.24 15.48
C VAL A 314 28.09 1.84 16.09
N LEU A 315 27.53 1.61 17.27
CA LEU A 315 27.47 0.27 17.86
C LEU A 315 26.05 -0.27 17.70
N GLY A 316 25.88 -1.27 16.83
CA GLY A 316 24.62 -2.03 16.73
C GLY A 316 24.51 -3.00 17.91
N PHE A 317 23.41 -2.90 18.66
CA PHE A 317 23.12 -3.69 19.83
C PHE A 317 21.86 -4.54 19.55
N ASP A 318 22.04 -5.85 19.47
CA ASP A 318 20.97 -6.83 19.29
C ASP A 318 20.63 -7.47 20.65
N PRO A 319 19.51 -7.09 21.29
CA PRO A 319 19.14 -7.54 22.62
C PRO A 319 18.77 -9.03 22.66
N ALA A 320 19.20 -9.75 23.69
CA ALA A 320 18.75 -11.13 23.92
C ALA A 320 18.98 -11.54 25.37
N PHE A 321 18.10 -12.39 25.94
CA PHE A 321 18.24 -12.93 27.26
C PHE A 321 19.28 -14.09 27.34
N ARG A 322 18.94 -15.24 26.76
CA ARG A 322 19.73 -16.49 26.94
C ARG A 322 21.01 -16.53 26.14
N THR A 323 21.00 -16.03 24.90
CA THR A 323 22.19 -16.15 24.02
C THR A 323 23.17 -14.99 24.18
N GLY A 324 22.90 -14.05 25.11
CA GLY A 324 23.64 -12.82 25.30
C GLY A 324 23.35 -11.76 24.22
N CYS A 325 23.53 -10.48 24.54
CA CYS A 325 23.40 -9.37 23.63
C CYS A 325 24.60 -9.30 22.67
N LYS A 326 24.37 -9.18 21.38
CA LYS A 326 25.41 -9.07 20.34
C LYS A 326 25.67 -7.60 20.04
N LEU A 327 26.94 -7.26 20.05
CA LEU A 327 27.44 -5.91 19.80
C LEU A 327 28.25 -5.91 18.49
N ALA A 328 27.89 -5.08 17.54
CA ALA A 328 28.63 -4.88 16.29
C ALA A 328 29.12 -3.44 16.22
N VAL A 329 30.41 -3.21 16.20
CA VAL A 329 31.01 -1.89 16.03
C VAL A 329 31.17 -1.62 14.54
N LEU A 330 30.61 -0.50 14.07
CA LEU A 330 30.62 -0.07 12.69
C LEU A 330 31.36 1.25 12.53
N SER A 331 32.25 1.31 11.53
CA SER A 331 32.87 2.57 11.11
C SER A 331 31.86 3.52 10.48
N PRO A 332 32.20 4.80 10.24
CA PRO A 332 31.32 5.74 9.54
C PRO A 332 30.91 5.30 8.13
N SER A 333 31.66 4.41 7.50
CA SER A 333 31.34 3.84 6.19
C SER A 333 30.41 2.61 6.27
N GLY A 334 30.00 2.17 7.47
CA GLY A 334 29.24 0.94 7.70
C GLY A 334 30.06 -0.35 7.65
N ALA A 335 31.41 -0.25 7.60
CA ALA A 335 32.29 -1.40 7.68
C ALA A 335 32.34 -1.95 9.11
N LEU A 336 32.35 -3.28 9.24
CA LEU A 336 32.44 -3.95 10.52
C LEU A 336 33.87 -3.87 11.07
N GLU A 337 34.04 -3.28 12.25
CA GLU A 337 35.32 -3.20 12.96
C GLU A 337 35.52 -4.38 13.92
N THR A 338 34.50 -4.72 14.71
CA THR A 338 34.55 -5.83 15.67
C THR A 338 33.17 -6.27 16.11
N ILE A 339 33.11 -7.50 16.64
CA ILE A 339 31.90 -8.04 17.28
C ILE A 339 32.23 -8.51 18.70
N ALA A 340 31.34 -8.26 19.64
CA ALA A 340 31.39 -8.75 21.00
C ALA A 340 30.04 -9.33 21.41
N VAL A 341 30.05 -10.11 22.47
CA VAL A 341 28.85 -10.66 23.14
C VAL A 341 28.93 -10.30 24.61
N ILE A 342 27.88 -9.81 25.20
CA ILE A 342 27.75 -9.48 26.62
C ILE A 342 26.50 -10.12 27.21
N TYR A 343 26.47 -10.32 28.51
CA TYR A 343 25.37 -11.00 29.22
C TYR A 343 24.82 -10.17 30.40
N PRO A 344 24.23 -8.97 30.13
CA PRO A 344 23.73 -8.09 31.18
C PRO A 344 22.43 -8.55 31.83
N HIS A 345 21.74 -9.54 31.22
CA HIS A 345 20.41 -10.00 31.62
C HIS A 345 20.40 -11.43 32.15
N GLU A 346 19.33 -11.82 32.85
CA GLU A 346 19.10 -13.20 33.24
C GLU A 346 19.14 -14.16 32.02
N PRO A 347 19.64 -15.39 32.13
CA PRO A 347 20.00 -16.07 33.39
C PRO A 347 21.45 -15.80 33.88
N VAL A 348 22.33 -15.21 33.06
CA VAL A 348 23.75 -14.98 33.42
C VAL A 348 23.92 -13.76 34.31
N ASN A 349 23.26 -12.65 34.01
CA ASN A 349 23.19 -11.41 34.78
C ASN A 349 24.55 -10.81 35.18
N ASP A 350 25.55 -10.86 34.29
CA ASP A 350 26.85 -10.23 34.47
C ASP A 350 26.82 -8.75 34.05
N LYS A 351 26.15 -7.91 34.83
CA LYS A 351 26.03 -6.46 34.53
C LYS A 351 27.37 -5.74 34.60
N ALA A 352 28.22 -6.09 35.56
CA ALA A 352 29.50 -5.40 35.76
C ALA A 352 30.49 -5.70 34.61
N GLY A 353 30.64 -6.98 34.23
CA GLY A 353 31.50 -7.35 33.10
C GLY A 353 30.97 -6.81 31.78
N ALA A 354 29.66 -6.84 31.61
CA ALA A 354 28.99 -6.28 30.41
C ALA A 354 29.21 -4.75 30.29
N ALA A 355 29.06 -4.01 31.41
CA ALA A 355 29.28 -2.56 31.42
C ALA A 355 30.74 -2.19 31.12
N LYS A 356 31.69 -2.92 31.77
CA LYS A 356 33.13 -2.76 31.51
C LYS A 356 33.42 -2.97 30.01
N LYS A 357 32.91 -4.03 29.42
CA LYS A 357 33.13 -4.36 28.00
C LYS A 357 32.52 -3.31 27.05
N LEU A 358 31.35 -2.81 27.38
CA LEU A 358 30.70 -1.76 26.59
C LEU A 358 31.51 -0.45 26.63
N LEU A 359 31.96 -0.02 27.80
CA LEU A 359 32.81 1.17 27.97
C LEU A 359 34.16 1.02 27.26
N GLU A 360 34.79 -0.15 27.30
CA GLU A 360 36.03 -0.43 26.57
C GLU A 360 35.83 -0.26 25.05
N LEU A 361 34.69 -0.72 24.49
CA LEU A 361 34.39 -0.58 23.10
C LEU A 361 34.13 0.89 22.73
N ILE A 362 33.36 1.62 23.56
CA ILE A 362 33.07 3.04 23.37
C ILE A 362 34.36 3.86 23.30
N ASP A 363 35.27 3.63 24.24
CA ASP A 363 36.54 4.38 24.28
C ASP A 363 37.48 4.00 23.15
N LYS A 364 37.66 2.70 22.88
CA LYS A 364 38.59 2.19 21.86
C LYS A 364 38.21 2.63 20.46
N TYR A 365 36.93 2.54 20.13
CA TYR A 365 36.43 2.82 18.75
C TYR A 365 35.76 4.19 18.62
N LYS A 366 35.79 5.00 19.70
CA LYS A 366 35.17 6.33 19.72
C LYS A 366 33.72 6.29 19.24
N ILE A 367 32.92 5.40 19.87
CA ILE A 367 31.53 5.21 19.48
C ILE A 367 30.71 6.45 19.85
N ASP A 368 30.02 7.01 18.87
CA ASP A 368 29.17 8.18 19.03
C ASP A 368 27.74 7.76 19.44
N ILE A 369 27.22 6.68 18.84
CA ILE A 369 25.82 6.29 19.01
C ILE A 369 25.69 4.76 19.13
N ILE A 370 24.80 4.32 20.04
CA ILE A 370 24.39 2.94 20.19
C ILE A 370 22.99 2.77 19.59
N ALA A 371 22.84 1.92 18.57
CA ALA A 371 21.58 1.53 17.97
C ALA A 371 21.08 0.27 18.63
N ILE A 372 20.03 0.34 19.45
CA ILE A 372 19.46 -0.81 20.19
C ILE A 372 18.25 -1.32 19.43
N GLY A 373 18.22 -2.63 19.12
CA GLY A 373 17.06 -3.27 18.52
C GLY A 373 15.83 -3.25 19.44
N ASN A 374 14.64 -3.13 18.88
CA ASN A 374 13.37 -3.03 19.63
C ASN A 374 12.68 -4.38 19.91
N GLY A 375 13.38 -5.49 19.80
CA GLY A 375 12.82 -6.83 20.03
C GLY A 375 12.86 -7.28 21.48
N THR A 376 13.02 -8.60 21.65
CA THR A 376 13.06 -9.23 22.97
C THR A 376 14.21 -8.66 23.81
N ALA A 377 13.97 -8.36 25.09
CA ALA A 377 14.92 -7.74 26.03
C ALA A 377 15.35 -6.30 25.68
N SER A 378 14.62 -5.61 24.79
CA SER A 378 14.94 -4.22 24.40
C SER A 378 14.88 -3.25 25.58
N ARG A 379 13.87 -3.35 26.45
CA ARG A 379 13.69 -2.49 27.63
C ARG A 379 14.81 -2.63 28.63
N GLU A 380 15.13 -3.88 28.98
CA GLU A 380 16.21 -4.22 29.91
C GLU A 380 17.55 -3.75 29.36
N SER A 381 17.74 -3.88 28.04
CA SER A 381 18.94 -3.44 27.34
C SER A 381 19.02 -1.91 27.28
N GLU A 382 17.91 -1.22 27.01
CA GLU A 382 17.86 0.26 27.06
C GLU A 382 18.24 0.78 28.44
N LYS A 383 17.67 0.20 29.51
CA LYS A 383 18.01 0.54 30.89
C LYS A 383 19.49 0.30 31.18
N PHE A 384 20.02 -0.87 30.82
CA PHE A 384 21.42 -1.20 31.00
C PHE A 384 22.35 -0.24 30.26
N VAL A 385 22.06 0.06 29.00
CA VAL A 385 22.86 0.98 28.18
C VAL A 385 22.84 2.38 28.76
N SER A 386 21.65 2.92 29.07
CA SER A 386 21.51 4.30 29.59
C SER A 386 22.25 4.46 30.92
N GLU A 387 22.17 3.49 31.84
CA GLU A 387 22.91 3.49 33.10
C GLU A 387 24.43 3.42 32.89
N THR A 388 24.87 2.63 31.91
CA THR A 388 26.30 2.41 31.62
C THR A 388 26.96 3.63 30.97
N ILE A 389 26.27 4.31 30.06
CA ILE A 389 26.87 5.45 29.32
C ILE A 389 26.78 6.78 30.06
N LYS A 390 26.16 6.84 31.25
CA LYS A 390 26.12 8.07 32.07
C LYS A 390 27.50 8.65 32.26
N GLY A 391 27.64 9.96 31.95
CA GLY A 391 28.91 10.66 32.01
C GLY A 391 29.80 10.52 30.79
N THR A 392 29.41 9.73 29.77
CA THR A 392 30.08 9.68 28.46
C THR A 392 29.43 10.66 27.48
N LYS A 393 30.06 10.91 26.33
CA LYS A 393 29.45 11.64 25.21
C LYS A 393 28.58 10.78 24.27
N CYS A 394 28.60 9.46 24.48
CA CYS A 394 27.88 8.49 23.70
C CYS A 394 26.36 8.65 23.92
N LYS A 395 25.58 8.55 22.86
CA LYS A 395 24.11 8.57 22.89
C LYS A 395 23.56 7.23 22.45
N TYR A 396 22.28 7.01 22.64
CA TYR A 396 21.63 5.81 22.11
C TYR A 396 20.29 6.13 21.44
N ILE A 397 19.80 5.19 20.66
CA ILE A 397 18.47 5.23 20.01
C ILE A 397 17.94 3.81 19.87
N ILE A 398 16.62 3.67 19.98
CA ILE A 398 15.94 2.41 19.66
C ILE A 398 15.69 2.36 18.16
N VAL A 399 16.09 1.27 17.53
CA VAL A 399 15.96 1.03 16.09
C VAL A 399 15.07 -0.18 15.86
N SER A 400 14.14 -0.07 14.90
CA SER A 400 13.30 -1.21 14.51
C SER A 400 14.17 -2.35 13.96
N GLU A 401 14.07 -3.53 14.57
CA GLU A 401 14.73 -4.75 14.09
C GLU A 401 13.84 -5.58 13.14
N ALA A 402 12.63 -5.08 12.79
CA ALA A 402 11.71 -5.78 11.88
C ALA A 402 12.44 -6.23 10.60
N GLY A 403 12.37 -7.53 10.29
CA GLY A 403 13.08 -8.14 9.16
C GLY A 403 14.60 -8.29 9.30
N ALA A 404 15.24 -7.86 10.42
CA ALA A 404 16.68 -8.06 10.60
C ALA A 404 17.05 -9.55 10.70
N SER A 405 16.20 -10.36 11.34
CA SER A 405 16.35 -11.82 11.39
C SER A 405 16.23 -12.46 10.01
N ILE A 406 15.38 -11.95 9.14
CA ILE A 406 15.22 -12.44 7.75
C ILE A 406 16.46 -12.10 6.94
N TYR A 407 16.96 -10.86 7.03
CA TYR A 407 18.21 -10.47 6.40
C TYR A 407 19.37 -11.36 6.89
N SER A 408 19.54 -11.48 8.20
CA SER A 408 20.68 -12.20 8.78
C SER A 408 20.74 -13.68 8.41
N ALA A 409 19.59 -14.31 8.13
CA ALA A 409 19.47 -15.69 7.65
C ALA A 409 19.58 -15.81 6.12
N SER A 410 19.54 -14.68 5.37
CA SER A 410 19.52 -14.67 3.92
C SER A 410 20.85 -15.12 3.28
N PRO A 411 20.81 -15.62 2.02
CA PRO A 411 22.03 -15.89 1.26
C PRO A 411 22.92 -14.65 1.10
N LEU A 412 22.31 -13.47 0.93
CA LEU A 412 23.02 -12.20 0.80
C LEU A 412 23.86 -11.88 2.06
N ALA A 413 23.26 -12.02 3.26
CA ALA A 413 23.98 -11.78 4.50
C ALA A 413 25.09 -12.81 4.75
N LYS A 414 24.92 -14.06 4.25
CA LYS A 414 25.94 -15.10 4.29
C LYS A 414 27.09 -14.77 3.33
N GLU A 415 26.81 -14.18 2.18
CA GLU A 415 27.82 -13.72 1.23
C GLU A 415 28.60 -12.51 1.77
N GLU A 416 27.89 -11.53 2.39
CA GLU A 416 28.52 -10.34 3.01
C GLU A 416 29.40 -10.73 4.24
N PHE A 417 28.98 -11.72 5.03
CA PHE A 417 29.63 -12.12 6.28
C PHE A 417 29.65 -13.64 6.43
N PRO A 418 30.48 -14.38 5.68
CA PRO A 418 30.47 -15.84 5.66
C PRO A 418 30.84 -16.46 7.02
N ASP A 419 31.72 -15.82 7.78
CA ASP A 419 32.26 -16.33 9.03
C ASP A 419 31.43 -15.98 10.28
N LEU A 420 30.31 -15.24 10.11
CA LEU A 420 29.48 -14.81 11.23
C LEU A 420 28.21 -15.66 11.36
N THR A 421 27.78 -15.85 12.61
CA THR A 421 26.48 -16.46 12.91
C THR A 421 25.32 -15.51 12.57
N VAL A 422 24.12 -16.06 12.47
CA VAL A 422 22.90 -15.29 12.13
C VAL A 422 22.68 -14.13 13.11
N GLU A 423 22.83 -14.37 14.43
CA GLU A 423 22.61 -13.35 15.45
C GLU A 423 23.65 -12.21 15.36
N LYS A 424 24.91 -12.53 15.02
CA LYS A 424 25.96 -11.52 14.86
C LYS A 424 25.70 -10.63 13.64
N ARG A 425 25.14 -11.20 12.54
CA ARG A 425 24.74 -10.43 11.35
C ARG A 425 23.57 -9.51 11.65
N SER A 426 22.64 -9.91 12.54
CA SER A 426 21.52 -9.08 12.98
C SER A 426 22.00 -7.78 13.63
N ALA A 427 22.95 -7.84 14.55
CA ALA A 427 23.54 -6.66 15.20
C ALA A 427 24.18 -5.68 14.19
N ILE A 428 24.82 -6.18 13.14
CA ILE A 428 25.36 -5.36 12.05
C ILE A 428 24.24 -4.64 11.34
N SER A 429 23.16 -5.35 10.99
CA SER A 429 22.02 -4.76 10.29
C SER A 429 21.35 -3.66 11.11
N ILE A 430 21.17 -3.88 12.43
CA ILE A 430 20.61 -2.86 13.34
C ILE A 430 21.44 -1.58 13.31
N GLY A 431 22.75 -1.68 13.39
CA GLY A 431 23.63 -0.51 13.34
C GLY A 431 23.61 0.20 11.97
N ARG A 432 23.64 -0.57 10.87
CA ARG A 432 23.58 -0.02 9.50
C ARG A 432 22.26 0.64 9.18
N ARG A 433 21.13 0.18 9.74
CA ARG A 433 19.83 0.84 9.60
C ARG A 433 19.81 2.24 10.18
N LEU A 434 20.63 2.51 11.20
CA LEU A 434 20.79 3.87 11.72
C LEU A 434 21.67 4.73 10.82
N GLN A 435 22.75 4.15 10.27
CA GLN A 435 23.65 4.87 9.38
C GLN A 435 23.03 5.22 8.03
N ASP A 436 22.34 4.27 7.38
CA ASP A 436 21.58 4.48 6.16
C ASP A 436 20.41 3.49 6.07
N PRO A 437 19.21 3.88 6.55
CA PRO A 437 18.02 3.03 6.55
C PRO A 437 17.68 2.50 5.16
N LEU A 438 17.70 3.34 4.14
CA LEU A 438 17.35 2.97 2.76
C LEU A 438 18.27 1.86 2.24
N SER A 439 19.58 2.06 2.31
CA SER A 439 20.57 1.10 1.80
C SER A 439 20.52 -0.26 2.49
N GLU A 440 20.11 -0.30 3.75
CA GLU A 440 19.99 -1.56 4.49
C GLU A 440 18.62 -2.24 4.29
N LEU A 441 17.52 -1.48 4.34
CA LEU A 441 16.16 -2.03 4.22
C LEU A 441 15.84 -2.59 2.84
N VAL A 442 16.43 -2.06 1.76
CA VAL A 442 16.27 -2.62 0.40
C VAL A 442 16.85 -4.02 0.22
N LYS A 443 17.64 -4.52 1.17
CA LYS A 443 18.17 -5.88 1.19
C LYS A 443 17.14 -6.93 1.62
N ILE A 444 16.01 -6.49 2.16
CA ILE A 444 14.95 -7.31 2.73
C ILE A 444 13.74 -7.24 1.82
N ASP A 445 12.95 -8.32 1.77
CA ASP A 445 11.61 -8.26 1.15
C ASP A 445 10.76 -7.22 1.91
N PRO A 446 10.21 -6.19 1.24
CA PRO A 446 9.44 -5.15 1.91
C PRO A 446 8.28 -5.66 2.76
N LYS A 447 7.67 -6.81 2.40
CA LYS A 447 6.65 -7.48 3.23
C LYS A 447 7.16 -7.99 4.58
N SER A 448 8.47 -8.15 4.72
CA SER A 448 9.09 -8.58 5.97
C SER A 448 9.43 -7.41 6.91
N ILE A 449 9.25 -6.19 6.42
CA ILE A 449 9.33 -4.98 7.23
C ILE A 449 7.96 -4.77 7.87
N GLY A 450 7.88 -4.61 9.19
CA GLY A 450 6.64 -4.37 9.90
C GLY A 450 6.09 -2.98 9.58
N VAL A 451 5.16 -2.89 8.62
CA VAL A 451 4.59 -1.63 8.13
C VAL A 451 3.16 -1.39 8.60
N GLY A 452 2.52 -2.39 9.23
CA GLY A 452 1.18 -2.25 9.79
C GLY A 452 0.63 -3.53 10.40
N GLU A 453 -0.32 -3.36 11.34
CA GLU A 453 -0.88 -4.46 12.13
C GLU A 453 -1.59 -5.52 11.28
N TYR A 454 -2.33 -5.09 10.25
CA TYR A 454 -3.14 -5.97 9.40
C TYR A 454 -2.44 -6.36 8.10
N GLN A 455 -1.13 -6.26 8.01
CA GLN A 455 -0.41 -6.51 6.77
C GLN A 455 -0.53 -7.97 6.27
N TYR A 456 -0.80 -8.92 7.16
CA TYR A 456 -1.02 -10.33 6.81
C TYR A 456 -2.48 -10.65 6.44
N ASP A 457 -3.43 -9.75 6.73
CA ASP A 457 -4.86 -9.94 6.51
C ASP A 457 -5.36 -9.33 5.20
N VAL A 458 -4.47 -8.69 4.44
CA VAL A 458 -4.78 -8.07 3.16
C VAL A 458 -4.33 -8.94 1.98
N ASN A 459 -4.76 -8.60 0.76
CA ASN A 459 -4.32 -9.29 -0.45
C ASN A 459 -2.79 -9.22 -0.61
N GLN A 460 -2.11 -10.36 -0.46
CA GLN A 460 -0.65 -10.45 -0.44
C GLN A 460 0.02 -10.09 -1.78
N LYS A 461 -0.68 -10.23 -2.91
CA LYS A 461 -0.15 -9.84 -4.23
C LYS A 461 -0.19 -8.32 -4.41
N GLU A 462 -1.30 -7.70 -4.02
CA GLU A 462 -1.46 -6.24 -4.06
C GLU A 462 -0.51 -5.58 -3.07
N LEU A 463 -0.39 -6.12 -1.86
CA LEU A 463 0.57 -5.66 -0.86
C LEU A 463 2.00 -5.70 -1.41
N ALA A 464 2.43 -6.82 -1.98
CA ALA A 464 3.77 -6.96 -2.55
C ALA A 464 4.00 -5.92 -3.66
N SER A 465 3.07 -5.79 -4.60
CA SER A 465 3.16 -4.81 -5.69
C SER A 465 3.21 -3.37 -5.18
N GLY A 466 2.39 -3.04 -4.17
CA GLY A 466 2.37 -1.72 -3.56
C GLY A 466 3.67 -1.37 -2.87
N LEU A 467 4.17 -2.27 -2.01
CA LEU A 467 5.41 -2.04 -1.27
C LEU A 467 6.64 -2.01 -2.18
N ASP A 468 6.73 -2.89 -3.20
CA ASP A 468 7.81 -2.86 -4.18
C ASP A 468 7.82 -1.53 -4.97
N PHE A 469 6.63 -1.02 -5.32
CA PHE A 469 6.51 0.29 -5.97
C PHE A 469 6.98 1.43 -5.06
N THR A 470 6.65 1.40 -3.77
CA THR A 470 7.11 2.40 -2.79
C THR A 470 8.64 2.41 -2.70
N VAL A 471 9.28 1.23 -2.63
CA VAL A 471 10.75 1.15 -2.62
C VAL A 471 11.33 1.70 -3.92
N LEU A 472 10.76 1.34 -5.06
CA LEU A 472 11.18 1.85 -6.38
C LEU A 472 11.06 3.37 -6.44
N LYS A 473 9.94 3.95 -6.01
CA LYS A 473 9.72 5.40 -5.96
C LYS A 473 10.79 6.08 -5.12
N VAL A 474 10.97 5.66 -3.86
CA VAL A 474 11.92 6.28 -2.93
C VAL A 474 13.36 6.17 -3.41
N VAL A 475 13.78 5.00 -3.90
CA VAL A 475 15.17 4.81 -4.39
C VAL A 475 15.49 5.73 -5.57
N ASN A 476 14.54 5.90 -6.51
CA ASN A 476 14.75 6.79 -7.66
C ASN A 476 14.65 8.27 -7.25
N GLU A 477 13.79 8.63 -6.30
CA GLU A 477 13.68 9.99 -5.78
C GLU A 477 14.96 10.43 -5.05
N VAL A 478 15.51 9.59 -4.17
CA VAL A 478 16.79 9.84 -3.46
C VAL A 478 17.97 9.85 -4.42
N GLY A 479 17.95 8.97 -5.43
CA GLY A 479 19.10 8.72 -6.31
C GLY A 479 20.21 7.93 -5.62
N VAL A 480 21.07 7.31 -6.40
CA VAL A 480 22.03 6.34 -5.88
C VAL A 480 23.43 6.57 -6.43
N ASN A 481 24.45 6.67 -5.57
CA ASN A 481 25.84 6.71 -6.01
C ASN A 481 26.25 5.34 -6.58
N VAL A 482 26.45 5.27 -7.89
CA VAL A 482 26.74 4.02 -8.60
C VAL A 482 28.00 3.33 -8.08
N ASN A 483 29.01 4.08 -7.66
CA ASN A 483 30.29 3.51 -7.20
C ASN A 483 30.19 2.79 -5.86
N THR A 484 29.32 3.25 -4.95
CA THR A 484 29.14 2.68 -3.59
C THR A 484 27.93 1.78 -3.48
N ALA A 485 26.99 1.86 -4.43
CA ALA A 485 25.74 1.13 -4.43
C ALA A 485 25.92 -0.39 -4.40
N SER A 486 25.10 -1.07 -3.58
CA SER A 486 24.98 -2.52 -3.61
C SER A 486 24.08 -3.00 -4.76
N PRO A 487 24.18 -4.26 -5.19
CA PRO A 487 23.22 -4.83 -6.16
C PRO A 487 21.76 -4.74 -5.71
N SER A 488 21.53 -4.79 -4.41
CA SER A 488 20.18 -4.75 -3.82
C SER A 488 19.48 -3.42 -4.04
N ILE A 489 20.17 -2.29 -3.91
CA ILE A 489 19.58 -0.98 -4.19
C ILE A 489 19.49 -0.71 -5.70
N LEU A 490 20.49 -1.13 -6.48
CA LEU A 490 20.48 -0.98 -7.93
C LEU A 490 19.33 -1.72 -8.61
N LYS A 491 18.80 -2.78 -7.99
CA LYS A 491 17.60 -3.51 -8.45
C LYS A 491 16.39 -2.58 -8.62
N TYR A 492 16.30 -1.54 -7.81
CA TYR A 492 15.19 -0.59 -7.82
C TYR A 492 15.43 0.64 -8.68
N ILE A 493 16.62 0.78 -9.27
CA ILE A 493 16.87 1.86 -10.24
C ILE A 493 16.12 1.57 -11.54
N SER A 494 15.41 2.57 -12.00
CA SER A 494 14.59 2.56 -13.22
C SER A 494 15.37 2.02 -14.43
N GLY A 495 14.80 1.07 -15.15
CA GLY A 495 15.39 0.49 -16.35
C GLY A 495 16.53 -0.54 -16.13
N LEU A 496 17.06 -0.69 -14.91
CA LEU A 496 18.08 -1.70 -14.65
C LEU A 496 17.48 -3.10 -14.45
N THR A 497 18.21 -4.11 -14.94
CA THR A 497 17.86 -5.52 -14.78
C THR A 497 19.03 -6.27 -14.12
N LYS A 498 18.78 -7.46 -13.56
CA LYS A 498 19.84 -8.27 -12.94
C LYS A 498 21.10 -8.42 -13.81
N PRO A 499 21.01 -8.73 -15.13
CA PRO A 499 22.20 -8.81 -16.00
C PRO A 499 22.94 -7.47 -16.15
N THR A 500 22.21 -6.35 -16.27
CA THR A 500 22.83 -5.02 -16.39
C THR A 500 23.49 -4.60 -15.08
N ILE A 501 22.89 -4.90 -13.93
CA ILE A 501 23.49 -4.65 -12.61
C ILE A 501 24.81 -5.42 -12.45
N THR A 502 24.85 -6.70 -12.80
CA THR A 502 26.10 -7.50 -12.72
C THR A 502 27.21 -6.86 -13.54
N LYS A 503 26.90 -6.36 -14.74
CA LYS A 503 27.89 -5.69 -15.61
C LYS A 503 28.36 -4.35 -15.04
N LEU A 504 27.44 -3.56 -14.49
CA LEU A 504 27.76 -2.32 -13.79
C LEU A 504 28.68 -2.57 -12.60
N MET A 505 28.36 -3.58 -11.78
CA MET A 505 29.19 -3.95 -10.63
C MET A 505 30.63 -4.35 -11.02
N SER A 506 30.79 -5.07 -12.13
CA SER A 506 32.10 -5.49 -12.62
C SER A 506 32.90 -4.36 -13.26
N ALA A 507 32.27 -3.28 -13.70
CA ALA A 507 32.91 -2.16 -14.40
C ALA A 507 33.27 -0.97 -13.50
N LYS A 508 32.91 -1.00 -12.22
CA LYS A 508 33.26 0.05 -11.24
C LYS A 508 34.78 0.15 -11.05
N PRO A 509 35.32 1.32 -10.70
CA PRO A 509 34.62 2.60 -10.48
C PRO A 509 34.42 3.41 -11.77
N PHE A 510 33.34 4.21 -11.80
CA PHE A 510 33.05 5.16 -12.89
C PHE A 510 33.50 6.57 -12.51
N LYS A 511 34.05 7.31 -13.50
CA LYS A 511 34.47 8.71 -13.35
C LYS A 511 33.47 9.68 -13.96
N THR A 512 32.70 9.23 -14.94
CA THR A 512 31.64 10.01 -15.60
C THR A 512 30.44 9.14 -15.90
N ARG A 513 29.27 9.78 -16.10
CA ARG A 513 28.06 9.10 -16.57
C ARG A 513 28.21 8.50 -17.95
N GLU A 514 29.07 9.10 -18.80
CA GLU A 514 29.40 8.58 -20.13
C GLU A 514 30.13 7.22 -20.04
N ASP A 515 30.93 6.98 -19.01
CA ASP A 515 31.58 5.69 -18.81
C ASP A 515 30.58 4.56 -18.59
N ILE A 516 29.43 4.85 -17.97
CA ILE A 516 28.33 3.90 -17.80
C ILE A 516 27.73 3.53 -19.15
N ALA A 517 27.59 4.49 -20.08
CA ALA A 517 27.09 4.23 -21.45
C ALA A 517 27.99 3.27 -22.24
N LYS A 518 29.29 3.25 -21.94
CA LYS A 518 30.28 2.40 -22.63
C LYS A 518 30.30 0.96 -22.12
N VAL A 519 29.60 0.64 -21.01
CA VAL A 519 29.57 -0.71 -20.46
C VAL A 519 28.85 -1.66 -21.40
N LYS A 520 29.56 -2.69 -21.86
CA LYS A 520 29.04 -3.67 -22.82
C LYS A 520 27.73 -4.33 -22.28
N GLY A 521 26.64 -4.12 -23.04
CA GLY A 521 25.31 -4.69 -22.74
C GLY A 521 24.42 -3.78 -21.95
N ILE A 522 24.77 -2.51 -21.79
CA ILE A 522 23.84 -1.44 -21.47
C ILE A 522 23.38 -0.84 -22.80
N SER A 523 22.09 -1.00 -23.13
CA SER A 523 21.51 -0.38 -24.33
C SER A 523 21.26 1.10 -24.11
N ALA A 524 21.16 1.88 -25.20
CA ALA A 524 20.82 3.30 -25.13
C ALA A 524 19.53 3.55 -24.30
N LYS A 525 18.51 2.69 -24.46
CA LYS A 525 17.26 2.78 -23.71
C LYS A 525 17.44 2.52 -22.22
N VAL A 526 18.22 1.50 -21.83
CA VAL A 526 18.52 1.23 -20.41
C VAL A 526 19.31 2.38 -19.81
N TYR A 527 20.27 2.91 -20.53
CA TYR A 527 21.05 4.08 -20.12
C TYR A 527 20.14 5.29 -19.90
N GLU A 528 19.31 5.66 -20.88
CA GLU A 528 18.35 6.75 -20.78
C GLU A 528 17.47 6.63 -19.53
N GLN A 529 16.89 5.45 -19.30
CA GLN A 529 15.97 5.25 -18.17
C GLN A 529 16.64 5.30 -16.79
N ALA A 530 17.92 4.94 -16.70
CA ALA A 530 18.61 4.76 -15.43
C ALA A 530 19.52 5.94 -15.04
N ILE A 531 20.12 6.61 -16.04
CA ILE A 531 21.27 7.48 -15.80
C ILE A 531 21.00 8.69 -14.92
N GLY A 532 19.80 9.26 -14.99
CA GLY A 532 19.42 10.40 -14.15
C GLY A 532 19.32 10.05 -12.67
N PHE A 533 19.07 8.77 -12.34
CA PHE A 533 18.97 8.27 -10.96
C PHE A 533 20.31 7.74 -10.42
N LEU A 534 21.31 7.56 -11.30
CA LEU A 534 22.67 7.17 -10.92
C LEU A 534 23.53 8.41 -10.78
N ARG A 535 24.17 8.57 -9.64
CA ARG A 535 25.04 9.70 -9.31
C ARG A 535 26.50 9.24 -9.19
N ILE A 536 27.45 10.16 -9.46
CA ILE A 536 28.88 9.94 -9.28
C ILE A 536 29.41 11.09 -8.43
N LYS A 537 29.60 10.82 -7.14
CA LYS A 537 29.91 11.87 -6.15
C LYS A 537 31.27 12.53 -6.39
N ASP A 538 32.29 11.75 -6.73
CA ASP A 538 33.67 12.22 -6.95
C ASP A 538 34.07 12.14 -8.42
N GLY A 539 33.12 12.42 -9.34
CA GLY A 539 33.27 12.36 -10.76
C GLY A 539 34.01 13.58 -11.34
N LEU A 540 34.40 13.47 -12.63
CA LEU A 540 35.07 14.56 -13.36
C LEU A 540 34.11 15.70 -13.72
N ASN A 541 32.83 15.40 -13.91
CA ASN A 541 31.80 16.38 -14.23
C ASN A 541 30.89 16.59 -12.97
N PRO A 542 30.85 17.81 -12.41
CA PRO A 542 30.03 18.11 -11.25
C PRO A 542 28.53 17.82 -11.46
N LEU A 543 28.02 17.93 -12.70
CA LEU A 543 26.64 17.61 -13.04
C LEU A 543 26.31 16.13 -12.84
N ASP A 544 27.29 15.23 -12.89
CA ASP A 544 27.09 13.80 -12.67
C ASP A 544 26.71 13.45 -11.22
N ASN A 545 26.90 14.39 -10.29
CA ASN A 545 26.44 14.26 -8.90
C ASN A 545 25.05 14.88 -8.66
N THR A 546 24.35 15.34 -9.69
CA THR A 546 23.00 15.93 -9.58
C THR A 546 21.93 15.00 -10.12
N GLY A 547 20.64 15.32 -9.87
CA GLY A 547 19.50 14.66 -10.49
C GLY A 547 19.22 15.12 -11.93
N ILE A 548 20.01 16.03 -12.49
CA ILE A 548 19.86 16.52 -13.87
C ILE A 548 20.20 15.40 -14.86
N HIS A 549 19.29 15.11 -15.77
CA HIS A 549 19.53 14.12 -16.82
C HIS A 549 20.56 14.59 -17.83
N PRO A 550 21.46 13.73 -18.35
CA PRO A 550 22.48 14.14 -19.33
C PRO A 550 21.93 14.82 -20.59
N GLU A 551 20.72 14.49 -21.05
CA GLU A 551 20.06 15.17 -22.17
C GLU A 551 19.84 16.67 -21.92
N SER A 552 19.74 17.09 -20.65
CA SER A 552 19.54 18.48 -20.23
C SER A 552 20.86 19.21 -19.92
N TYR A 553 22.04 18.58 -20.08
CA TYR A 553 23.32 19.23 -19.76
C TYR A 553 23.58 20.46 -20.64
N LEU A 554 23.21 20.40 -21.94
CA LEU A 554 23.34 21.56 -22.82
C LEU A 554 22.46 22.73 -22.34
N LEU A 555 21.23 22.48 -22.01
CA LEU A 555 20.32 23.49 -21.44
C LEU A 555 20.85 24.04 -20.11
N THR A 556 21.36 23.16 -19.24
CA THR A 556 21.99 23.56 -17.97
C THR A 556 23.15 24.51 -18.19
N ASN A 557 24.04 24.20 -19.14
CA ASN A 557 25.17 25.09 -19.47
C ASN A 557 24.70 26.45 -20.02
N ASN A 558 23.66 26.47 -20.84
CA ASN A 558 23.06 27.71 -21.35
C ASN A 558 22.48 28.55 -20.21
N ILE A 559 21.78 27.93 -19.25
CA ILE A 559 21.26 28.62 -18.03
C ILE A 559 22.41 29.22 -17.23
N LEU A 560 23.50 28.47 -17.02
CA LEU A 560 24.66 28.96 -16.28
C LEU A 560 25.33 30.14 -17.00
N GLN A 561 25.43 30.11 -18.32
CA GLN A 561 25.94 31.22 -19.12
C GLN A 561 25.08 32.49 -19.00
N GLU A 562 23.75 32.34 -19.07
CA GLU A 562 22.81 33.46 -18.90
C GLU A 562 22.90 34.13 -17.52
N LEU A 563 23.20 33.32 -16.50
CA LEU A 563 23.37 33.78 -15.11
C LEU A 563 24.83 34.20 -14.80
N ASN A 564 25.77 34.12 -15.78
CA ASN A 564 27.18 34.35 -15.61
C ASN A 564 27.84 33.49 -14.51
N LEU A 565 27.36 32.23 -14.38
CA LEU A 565 27.83 31.27 -13.38
C LEU A 565 28.77 30.24 -14.00
N ASN A 566 29.82 29.83 -13.23
CA ASN A 566 30.70 28.73 -13.60
C ASN A 566 30.38 27.50 -12.78
N ILE A 567 30.16 26.35 -13.44
CA ILE A 567 29.83 25.09 -12.78
C ILE A 567 30.86 24.64 -11.74
N LYS A 568 32.13 25.05 -11.89
CA LYS A 568 33.19 24.76 -10.91
C LYS A 568 32.93 25.38 -9.54
N ASN A 569 32.07 26.41 -9.47
CA ASN A 569 31.73 27.13 -8.27
C ASN A 569 30.40 26.66 -7.64
N ILE A 570 29.87 25.52 -8.09
CA ILE A 570 28.53 25.01 -7.73
C ILE A 570 28.25 24.92 -6.22
N ASN A 571 29.28 24.79 -5.39
CA ASN A 571 29.14 24.67 -3.94
C ASN A 571 29.28 26.02 -3.18
N THR A 572 29.56 27.15 -3.88
CA THR A 572 29.74 28.45 -3.24
C THR A 572 28.41 29.12 -2.91
N ASP A 573 28.39 29.94 -1.85
CA ASP A 573 27.18 30.65 -1.42
C ASP A 573 26.71 31.66 -2.50
N ASP A 574 27.64 32.37 -3.15
CA ASP A 574 27.36 33.31 -4.24
C ASP A 574 26.64 32.64 -5.41
N PHE A 575 27.08 31.41 -5.80
CA PHE A 575 26.41 30.60 -6.80
C PHE A 575 24.97 30.27 -6.42
N LYS A 576 24.76 29.83 -5.17
CA LYS A 576 23.43 29.49 -4.64
C LYS A 576 22.51 30.70 -4.53
N GLU A 577 23.05 31.88 -4.09
CA GLU A 577 22.27 33.09 -4.02
C GLU A 577 21.84 33.62 -5.38
N THR A 578 22.69 33.52 -6.37
CA THR A 578 22.35 33.89 -7.76
C THR A 578 21.24 33.00 -8.31
N LEU A 579 21.31 31.69 -8.09
CA LEU A 579 20.26 30.76 -8.49
C LEU A 579 18.91 31.00 -7.78
N LYS A 580 18.92 31.39 -6.48
CA LYS A 580 17.69 31.73 -5.74
C LYS A 580 16.98 32.96 -6.29
N LYS A 581 17.72 33.90 -6.89
CA LYS A 581 17.18 35.12 -7.50
C LYS A 581 16.73 34.91 -8.94
N ALA A 582 17.10 33.78 -9.56
CA ALA A 582 16.79 33.48 -10.95
C ALA A 582 15.28 33.16 -11.11
N ASP A 583 14.65 33.80 -12.10
CA ASP A 583 13.26 33.51 -12.46
C ASP A 583 13.23 32.41 -13.53
N ALA A 584 12.69 31.25 -13.17
CA ALA A 584 12.58 30.10 -14.05
C ALA A 584 11.77 30.38 -15.33
N LYS A 585 10.73 31.22 -15.25
CA LYS A 585 9.88 31.55 -16.38
C LYS A 585 10.62 32.43 -17.41
N ILE A 586 11.34 33.43 -16.92
CA ILE A 586 12.15 34.32 -17.78
C ILE A 586 13.23 33.51 -18.52
N LEU A 587 13.90 32.59 -17.81
CA LEU A 587 14.90 31.72 -18.39
C LEU A 587 14.31 30.72 -19.40
N ALA A 588 13.17 30.15 -19.10
CA ALA A 588 12.46 29.23 -19.98
C ALA A 588 12.06 29.93 -21.29
N ASP A 589 11.46 31.13 -21.21
CA ASP A 589 11.07 31.93 -22.39
C ASP A 589 12.29 32.34 -23.21
N LYS A 590 13.39 32.77 -22.56
CA LYS A 590 14.62 33.21 -23.23
C LYS A 590 15.35 32.07 -23.95
N LEU A 591 15.38 30.89 -23.36
CA LEU A 591 16.07 29.72 -23.87
C LEU A 591 15.18 28.82 -24.73
N ASN A 592 13.91 29.20 -24.94
CA ASN A 592 12.87 28.40 -25.60
C ASN A 592 12.81 26.96 -25.04
N ALA A 593 12.80 26.86 -23.72
CA ALA A 593 12.80 25.62 -22.98
C ALA A 593 11.52 25.45 -22.15
N ASP A 594 11.22 24.23 -21.75
CA ASP A 594 10.10 23.95 -20.86
C ASP A 594 10.34 24.46 -19.43
N ILE A 595 9.31 25.07 -18.83
CA ILE A 595 9.38 25.65 -17.49
C ILE A 595 9.65 24.61 -16.40
N TYR A 596 9.08 23.41 -16.50
CA TYR A 596 9.31 22.35 -15.50
C TYR A 596 10.77 21.91 -15.52
N THR A 597 11.31 21.69 -16.70
CA THR A 597 12.73 21.32 -16.88
C THR A 597 13.68 22.41 -16.34
N VAL A 598 13.42 23.68 -16.64
CA VAL A 598 14.23 24.79 -16.13
C VAL A 598 14.14 24.89 -14.59
N THR A 599 12.93 24.74 -14.04
CA THR A 599 12.71 24.75 -12.59
C THR A 599 13.48 23.63 -11.90
N ASP A 600 13.39 22.41 -12.43
CA ASP A 600 14.10 21.24 -11.87
C ASP A 600 15.63 21.44 -11.94
N ILE A 601 16.15 21.98 -13.04
CA ILE A 601 17.58 22.29 -13.19
C ILE A 601 18.02 23.31 -12.12
N LEU A 602 17.28 24.39 -11.94
CA LEU A 602 17.62 25.40 -10.93
C LEU A 602 17.60 24.82 -9.51
N GLN A 603 16.64 23.98 -9.17
CA GLN A 603 16.55 23.31 -7.87
C GLN A 603 17.72 22.36 -7.63
N GLU A 604 18.08 21.54 -8.62
CA GLU A 604 19.19 20.61 -8.52
C GLU A 604 20.56 21.32 -8.42
N LEU A 605 20.73 22.43 -9.12
CA LEU A 605 21.95 23.26 -9.03
C LEU A 605 22.09 24.00 -7.70
N GLN A 606 20.99 24.36 -7.05
CA GLN A 606 21.01 24.98 -5.72
C GLN A 606 21.54 24.04 -4.64
N ASN A 607 21.26 22.75 -4.79
CA ASN A 607 21.63 21.73 -3.81
C ASN A 607 22.22 20.48 -4.51
N PRO A 608 23.39 20.61 -5.15
CA PRO A 608 23.98 19.52 -5.93
C PRO A 608 24.32 18.32 -5.05
N GLY A 609 23.79 17.16 -5.41
CA GLY A 609 24.03 15.92 -4.69
C GLY A 609 23.40 15.86 -3.29
N LEU A 610 22.50 16.80 -2.96
CA LEU A 610 21.71 16.73 -1.73
C LEU A 610 20.84 15.47 -1.75
N ASP A 611 20.95 14.74 -0.68
CA ASP A 611 20.01 13.68 -0.35
C ASP A 611 18.73 14.34 0.21
N ILE A 612 17.59 14.12 -0.43
CA ILE A 612 16.32 14.73 0.00
C ILE A 612 16.01 14.45 1.47
N ARG A 613 16.51 13.33 2.01
CA ARG A 613 16.36 12.93 3.39
C ARG A 613 17.06 13.87 4.38
N GLU A 614 18.08 14.62 3.94
CA GLU A 614 18.80 15.58 4.79
C GLU A 614 17.97 16.82 5.14
N ASN A 615 16.89 17.07 4.39
CA ASN A 615 15.93 18.15 4.69
C ASN A 615 14.90 17.73 5.76
N LEU A 616 14.87 16.47 6.15
CA LEU A 616 13.98 15.94 7.15
C LEU A 616 14.66 16.01 8.54
N ASP A 617 13.84 16.04 9.59
CA ASP A 617 14.35 16.09 10.94
C ASP A 617 15.12 14.82 11.29
N ALA A 618 16.34 14.98 11.80
CA ALA A 618 17.16 13.87 12.24
C ALA A 618 16.51 13.13 13.42
N PRO A 619 16.72 11.80 13.56
CA PRO A 619 16.20 11.04 14.69
C PRO A 619 16.66 11.63 16.03
N ILE A 620 15.75 11.65 17.02
CA ILE A 620 16.05 12.15 18.36
C ILE A 620 16.93 11.14 19.08
N LEU A 621 18.14 11.55 19.44
CA LEU A 621 19.10 10.75 20.19
C LEU A 621 18.91 10.94 21.69
N LYS A 622 18.82 9.83 22.43
CA LYS A 622 18.59 9.81 23.88
C LYS A 622 19.90 9.75 24.66
N SER A 623 19.95 10.42 25.81
CA SER A 623 21.00 10.26 26.82
C SER A 623 20.49 9.61 28.10
N ASP A 624 19.21 9.81 28.43
CA ASP A 624 18.55 9.29 29.63
C ASP A 624 17.16 8.71 29.28
N ILE A 625 16.65 7.83 30.16
CA ILE A 625 15.30 7.28 30.06
C ILE A 625 14.34 8.24 30.79
N LEU A 626 13.26 8.65 30.09
CA LEU A 626 12.10 9.25 30.73
C LEU A 626 11.22 8.14 31.33
N THR A 627 10.79 8.32 32.56
CA THR A 627 9.82 7.44 33.23
C THR A 627 8.46 8.14 33.29
N ILE A 628 7.36 7.38 33.51
CA ILE A 628 6.04 7.99 33.71
C ILE A 628 6.03 9.02 34.84
N ASP A 629 6.81 8.77 35.88
CA ASP A 629 6.91 9.65 37.05
C ASP A 629 7.65 10.98 36.73
N ASP A 630 8.43 11.02 35.66
CA ASP A 630 9.11 12.21 35.18
C ASP A 630 8.18 13.13 34.39
N LEU A 631 7.05 12.59 33.86
CA LEU A 631 6.09 13.34 33.07
C LEU A 631 5.18 14.18 33.97
N LYS A 632 5.17 15.50 33.75
CA LYS A 632 4.31 16.45 34.48
C LYS A 632 3.39 17.18 33.51
N ILE A 633 2.16 17.42 33.91
CA ILE A 633 1.23 18.24 33.13
C ILE A 633 1.85 19.64 32.87
N GLY A 634 1.89 20.03 31.62
CA GLY A 634 2.51 21.27 31.16
C GLY A 634 4.00 21.17 30.83
N MET A 635 4.61 19.99 30.92
CA MET A 635 5.97 19.72 30.46
C MET A 635 6.04 19.85 28.92
N GLN A 636 7.05 20.56 28.42
CA GLN A 636 7.31 20.66 26.99
C GLN A 636 8.34 19.60 26.60
N LEU A 637 8.00 18.77 25.63
CA LEU A 637 8.82 17.68 25.14
C LEU A 637 8.95 17.79 23.62
N ASP A 638 10.12 17.48 23.09
CA ASP A 638 10.29 17.25 21.67
C ASP A 638 9.89 15.80 21.36
N GLY A 639 9.08 15.60 20.31
CA GLY A 639 8.62 14.27 19.92
C GLY A 639 8.64 14.08 18.42
N THR A 640 8.78 12.82 17.99
CA THR A 640 8.69 12.42 16.59
C THR A 640 7.36 11.73 16.32
N ILE A 641 6.59 12.23 15.33
CA ILE A 641 5.34 11.59 14.92
C ILE A 641 5.66 10.24 14.27
N ARG A 642 5.21 9.16 14.89
CA ARG A 642 5.38 7.79 14.37
C ARG A 642 4.22 7.35 13.51
N ASN A 643 3.00 7.65 13.93
CA ASN A 643 1.81 7.23 13.20
C ASN A 643 0.70 8.28 13.32
N VAL A 644 -0.03 8.51 12.22
CA VAL A 644 -1.18 9.40 12.18
C VAL A 644 -2.44 8.61 11.86
N THR A 645 -3.38 8.63 12.79
CA THR A 645 -4.69 7.97 12.65
C THR A 645 -5.79 9.02 12.43
N SER A 646 -7.02 8.57 12.15
CA SER A 646 -8.16 9.48 11.99
C SER A 646 -8.57 10.24 13.28
N PHE A 647 -8.09 9.81 14.43
CA PHE A 647 -8.42 10.40 15.74
C PHE A 647 -7.25 11.11 16.41
N GLY A 648 -6.05 11.05 15.82
CA GLY A 648 -4.88 11.72 16.39
C GLY A 648 -3.56 11.22 15.85
N ALA A 649 -2.48 11.72 16.40
CA ALA A 649 -1.12 11.32 16.09
C ALA A 649 -0.47 10.61 17.28
N PHE A 650 0.23 9.52 17.02
CA PHE A 650 1.12 8.87 17.97
C PHE A 650 2.51 9.49 17.85
N VAL A 651 3.03 9.98 18.97
CA VAL A 651 4.28 10.72 19.02
C VAL A 651 5.25 10.02 19.96
N ASP A 652 6.41 9.63 19.44
CA ASP A 652 7.54 9.18 20.25
C ASP A 652 8.17 10.39 20.95
N ILE A 653 7.98 10.50 22.24
CA ILE A 653 8.54 11.53 23.10
C ILE A 653 9.79 11.05 23.84
N GLY A 654 10.37 9.94 23.41
CA GLY A 654 11.48 9.31 24.11
C GLY A 654 11.05 8.38 25.26
N PHE A 655 9.75 8.15 25.43
CA PHE A 655 9.17 7.18 26.36
C PHE A 655 8.96 5.83 25.70
N HIS A 656 8.65 4.81 26.50
CA HIS A 656 8.43 3.44 26.01
C HIS A 656 7.21 3.32 25.08
N ASP A 657 6.13 3.96 25.48
CA ASP A 657 4.87 3.99 24.73
C ASP A 657 4.73 5.34 24.07
N ASP A 658 4.28 5.35 22.82
CA ASP A 658 4.06 6.58 22.09
C ASP A 658 2.95 7.41 22.77
N GLY A 659 3.15 8.71 22.96
CA GLY A 659 2.12 9.62 23.42
C GLY A 659 1.05 9.80 22.34
N LEU A 660 -0.22 9.88 22.73
CA LEU A 660 -1.30 10.20 21.80
C LEU A 660 -1.67 11.67 21.87
N VAL A 661 -1.46 12.39 20.77
CA VAL A 661 -2.01 13.74 20.57
C VAL A 661 -3.36 13.57 19.86
N HIS A 662 -4.46 13.69 20.61
CA HIS A 662 -5.80 13.56 20.04
C HIS A 662 -6.10 14.72 19.08
N ILE A 663 -6.87 14.46 18.00
CA ILE A 663 -7.21 15.44 16.96
C ILE A 663 -7.74 16.77 17.51
N SER A 664 -8.50 16.73 18.60
CA SER A 664 -9.04 17.93 19.27
C SER A 664 -7.98 18.78 19.99
N LYS A 665 -6.75 18.28 20.14
CA LYS A 665 -5.63 18.96 20.82
C LYS A 665 -4.49 19.33 19.87
N MET A 666 -4.61 18.98 18.58
CA MET A 666 -3.57 19.26 17.58
C MET A 666 -3.49 20.75 17.20
N SER A 667 -4.59 21.47 17.28
CA SER A 667 -4.66 22.88 16.92
C SER A 667 -5.75 23.60 17.70
N LYS A 668 -5.62 24.94 17.84
CA LYS A 668 -6.70 25.79 18.35
C LYS A 668 -7.90 25.86 17.39
N ASN A 669 -7.66 25.62 16.09
CA ASN A 669 -8.69 25.57 15.07
C ASN A 669 -9.15 24.12 14.84
N PHE A 670 -10.37 23.94 14.35
CA PHE A 670 -10.89 22.60 14.02
C PHE A 670 -10.04 21.93 12.96
N VAL A 671 -9.51 20.76 13.26
CA VAL A 671 -8.75 19.90 12.35
C VAL A 671 -9.68 18.77 11.92
N SER A 672 -10.01 18.70 10.62
CA SER A 672 -10.87 17.66 10.03
C SER A 672 -10.08 16.39 9.68
N ASP A 673 -8.79 16.54 9.35
CA ASP A 673 -7.89 15.43 9.03
C ASP A 673 -6.53 15.66 9.72
N PRO A 674 -6.12 14.76 10.61
CA PRO A 674 -4.83 14.86 11.30
C PRO A 674 -3.62 14.86 10.36
N LYS A 675 -3.77 14.41 9.11
CA LYS A 675 -2.70 14.38 8.10
C LYS A 675 -2.31 15.79 7.58
N ILE A 676 -3.18 16.78 7.76
CA ILE A 676 -2.94 18.16 7.26
C ILE A 676 -1.72 18.84 7.93
N GLY A 677 -1.31 18.40 9.13
CA GLY A 677 -0.19 18.98 9.88
C GLY A 677 1.19 18.40 9.54
N ARG A 678 1.33 17.49 8.59
CA ARG A 678 2.58 16.78 8.30
C ARG A 678 3.77 17.63 7.86
N ALA A 679 3.54 18.84 7.34
CA ALA A 679 4.59 19.70 6.79
C ALA A 679 5.16 20.75 7.76
N SER A 680 4.60 20.94 8.97
CA SER A 680 4.95 22.05 9.84
C SER A 680 4.99 21.77 11.34
N CYS A 681 4.89 20.52 11.80
CA CYS A 681 4.91 20.22 13.23
C CYS A 681 6.33 20.12 13.78
N ARG A 682 6.99 21.25 13.94
CA ARG A 682 7.74 21.57 15.16
C ARG A 682 6.73 22.17 16.15
N GLU A 683 5.85 21.40 16.72
CA GLU A 683 5.06 21.88 17.86
C GLU A 683 5.58 21.25 19.13
N ARG A 684 5.94 22.17 20.06
CA ARG A 684 6.20 21.85 21.46
C ARG A 684 4.90 21.30 22.06
N VAL A 685 4.90 20.04 22.40
CA VAL A 685 3.77 19.37 23.08
C VAL A 685 3.83 19.68 24.57
#